data_cd0dc11607a6a300ea58cf5eafda4bff
#
_entry.id   cd0dc11607a6a300ea58cf5eafda4bff
#
_cell.length_a   1.000
_cell.length_b   1.000
_cell.length_c   1.000
_cell.angle_alpha   90.00
_cell.angle_beta   90.00
_cell.angle_gamma   90.00
#
_symmetry.space_group_name_H-M   'P 1'
#
loop_
_entity.id
_entity.type
_entity.pdbx_description
1 polymer ?
#
loop_
_entity_poly.entity_id
_entity_poly.type
_entity_poly.pdbx_seq_one_letter_code
_entity_poly.pdbx_strand_id
1 'polypeptide(L)'
;MLQSNTHRTLLAAVSLALALTACRQKEPDPAPQPQEGEKISFALPAEASSLSYLLYSFTDGECISFAEGEYPEAIPAENFGDRLIVLAAQSFDAFAIGAKSEGLPLPTYYFYPKDTASDLPGLWFWEGKTQDALSSKLELKPFTPSIELKLVGAPAELVSAKVDIEGLARRISLSDLTPLEQNGSWSRTFTLTPQEPQQSALLMPMLACGEWDLTLELSLAGLDPQQIKLPVSKEIAPGSAASVELDFSQYASKGSVLVRFSLASGSDPVPAVWIKNHSIKEVLQPNTHYSVSVLQEDGSWKEAYVHDALVSDAPNHHPQIWNDWNNSKGLRDTASFVNFTAPFDSPVTIRVTKLSGSYSEVTVRPTQYGIEARHIDNRTIELTIPTYAQRKLSIEYDGNRFHNLMVLPEKPDTRKPDPSDPDVIYFGPGVWNPEWISLRDNQTLYIDEGAVVYAKINCLGDNTAIKGRGVLSGARLAHTGDRYASGYQLIETNASKTLTRKGFTVEGITVVDSPSWTFSIYRTDDVRIENTNIICWILNGDGIDLCSVDGALVKGCFIRTYDDCITLKVNHLSLDDTKNIRIEDNLIWADFAGGIVVGPESGALGGGSIHHVEVSGCTVLDYPTRNKDYLNDDRGGLCISQYPSGGSTSAVISDISFHDVVIDNIRKDGRPISVWQKPQQGGCLMERISFRDIAIISEQGCGISTVVSNGNTIKELTFSNVTYNGTLIQDSAHWLVEGDDIDISC
;
A
#
# COMPACT_ATOMS: atom_id res chain seq x y z
N MET A 1 36.75 29.66 -7.80
CA MET A 1 36.09 29.13 -9.01
C MET A 1 34.62 29.52 -8.98
N LEU A 2 34.37 30.76 -9.25
CA LEU A 2 33.01 31.35 -9.28
C LEU A 2 32.97 32.24 -10.52
N GLN A 3 32.56 31.68 -11.66
CA GLN A 3 32.22 32.38 -12.90
C GLN A 3 31.79 31.34 -13.92
N SER A 4 30.51 30.99 -14.04
CA SER A 4 29.92 30.46 -15.29
C SER A 4 28.38 30.23 -15.26
N ASN A 5 27.64 30.82 -14.33
CA ASN A 5 26.15 30.58 -14.29
C ASN A 5 25.28 31.80 -14.64
N THR A 6 25.87 32.93 -15.03
CA THR A 6 25.09 34.14 -15.35
C THR A 6 24.67 34.26 -16.82
N HIS A 7 25.18 33.42 -17.72
CA HIS A 7 24.85 33.51 -19.16
C HIS A 7 23.68 32.61 -19.64
N ARG A 8 23.27 31.62 -18.84
CA ARG A 8 22.14 30.77 -19.22
C ARG A 8 20.75 31.33 -18.85
N THR A 9 20.68 32.20 -17.85
CA THR A 9 19.41 32.80 -17.40
C THR A 9 18.97 33.96 -18.29
N LEU A 10 19.89 34.63 -18.97
CA LEU A 10 19.57 35.74 -19.88
C LEU A 10 19.03 35.27 -21.23
N LEU A 11 19.47 34.11 -21.71
CA LEU A 11 18.95 33.56 -22.97
C LEU A 11 17.52 33.00 -22.84
N ALA A 12 17.15 32.46 -21.68
CA ALA A 12 15.81 31.97 -21.43
C ALA A 12 14.78 33.10 -21.32
N ALA A 13 15.18 34.25 -20.78
CA ALA A 13 14.30 35.41 -20.64
C ALA A 13 14.06 36.13 -22.00
N VAL A 14 15.07 36.14 -22.88
CA VAL A 14 14.93 36.76 -24.21
C VAL A 14 14.12 35.86 -25.16
N SER A 15 14.20 34.54 -25.02
CA SER A 15 13.38 33.60 -25.80
C SER A 15 11.90 33.63 -25.40
N LEU A 16 11.61 33.87 -24.11
CA LEU A 16 10.23 33.98 -23.61
C LEU A 16 9.58 35.34 -23.99
N ALA A 17 10.36 36.42 -24.06
CA ALA A 17 9.85 37.72 -24.47
C ALA A 17 9.57 37.80 -25.98
N LEU A 18 10.33 37.03 -26.83
CA LEU A 18 10.06 36.92 -28.26
C LEU A 18 8.89 35.98 -28.58
N ALA A 19 8.58 35.02 -27.71
CA ALA A 19 7.39 34.17 -27.85
C ALA A 19 6.09 34.88 -27.51
N LEU A 20 6.11 35.85 -26.59
CA LEU A 20 4.92 36.61 -26.19
C LEU A 20 4.53 37.74 -27.11
N THR A 21 5.41 38.15 -28.01
CA THR A 21 5.09 39.15 -29.07
C THR A 21 4.61 38.56 -30.39
N ALA A 22 4.70 37.24 -30.54
CA ALA A 22 4.24 36.52 -31.74
C ALA A 22 2.82 35.94 -31.65
N CYS A 23 2.20 35.96 -30.42
CA CYS A 23 0.80 35.58 -30.24
C CYS A 23 -0.14 36.77 -30.36
N ARG A 24 -0.17 37.45 -31.53
CA ARG A 24 -1.41 38.00 -32.04
C ARG A 24 -2.16 36.84 -32.65
N GLN A 25 -3.23 36.41 -32.00
CA GLN A 25 -4.20 35.51 -32.59
C GLN A 25 -4.63 36.03 -33.96
N LYS A 26 -4.13 35.41 -35.03
CA LYS A 26 -4.84 35.37 -36.29
C LYS A 26 -6.09 34.54 -35.98
N GLU A 27 -7.25 35.09 -36.24
CA GLU A 27 -8.44 34.22 -36.37
C GLU A 27 -8.07 33.12 -37.34
N PRO A 28 -8.36 31.84 -37.00
CA PRO A 28 -8.10 30.76 -37.94
C PRO A 28 -8.84 31.05 -39.24
N ASP A 29 -8.15 31.03 -40.35
CA ASP A 29 -8.80 31.07 -41.64
C ASP A 29 -9.84 29.96 -41.67
N PRO A 30 -11.06 30.18 -42.14
CA PRO A 30 -12.07 29.13 -42.22
C PRO A 30 -11.48 27.97 -43.01
N ALA A 31 -11.65 26.75 -42.49
CA ALA A 31 -11.13 25.56 -43.14
C ALA A 31 -11.59 25.56 -44.61
N PRO A 32 -10.70 25.26 -45.57
CA PRO A 32 -11.11 25.20 -46.96
C PRO A 32 -12.22 24.14 -47.10
N GLN A 33 -13.32 24.54 -47.68
CA GLN A 33 -14.42 23.62 -47.99
C GLN A 33 -13.92 22.60 -49.05
N PRO A 34 -14.29 21.30 -48.93
CA PRO A 34 -13.94 20.28 -49.91
C PRO A 34 -14.36 20.72 -51.32
N GLN A 35 -13.51 20.46 -52.29
CA GLN A 35 -13.87 20.74 -53.70
C GLN A 35 -14.76 19.62 -54.22
N GLU A 36 -15.66 19.99 -55.14
CA GLU A 36 -16.57 19.02 -55.79
C GLU A 36 -15.76 17.90 -56.43
N GLY A 37 -15.97 16.63 -55.97
CA GLY A 37 -15.28 15.43 -56.50
C GLY A 37 -14.16 14.86 -55.60
N GLU A 38 -13.86 15.46 -54.44
CA GLU A 38 -12.95 14.88 -53.46
C GLU A 38 -13.60 13.64 -52.79
N LYS A 39 -12.78 12.64 -52.44
CA LYS A 39 -13.24 11.36 -51.89
C LYS A 39 -12.39 10.92 -50.73
N ILE A 40 -13.04 10.37 -49.71
CA ILE A 40 -12.36 9.72 -48.58
C ILE A 40 -12.11 8.25 -48.92
N SER A 41 -10.92 7.78 -48.60
CA SER A 41 -10.57 6.36 -48.71
C SER A 41 -9.82 5.89 -47.47
N PHE A 42 -9.98 4.63 -47.09
CA PHE A 42 -9.23 4.04 -45.98
C PHE A 42 -8.61 2.69 -46.33
N ALA A 43 -7.57 2.32 -45.59
CA ALA A 43 -6.92 1.03 -45.70
C ALA A 43 -7.81 -0.03 -45.01
N LEU A 44 -8.04 -1.14 -45.68
CA LEU A 44 -8.69 -2.29 -45.06
C LEU A 44 -7.71 -2.94 -44.06
N PRO A 45 -8.18 -3.33 -42.88
CA PRO A 45 -7.42 -4.23 -42.01
C PRO A 45 -7.07 -5.54 -42.73
N ALA A 46 -5.97 -6.17 -42.34
CA ALA A 46 -5.47 -7.37 -43.00
C ALA A 46 -6.46 -8.54 -43.00
N GLU A 47 -7.34 -8.59 -42.03
CA GLU A 47 -8.38 -9.63 -41.79
C GLU A 47 -9.70 -9.35 -42.51
N ALA A 48 -9.86 -8.23 -43.17
CA ALA A 48 -11.11 -7.83 -43.80
C ALA A 48 -10.99 -7.57 -45.28
N SER A 49 -11.86 -8.16 -46.09
CA SER A 49 -11.99 -7.88 -47.56
C SER A 49 -12.95 -6.73 -47.84
N SER A 50 -13.89 -6.47 -46.96
CA SER A 50 -14.85 -5.38 -47.00
C SER A 50 -15.26 -4.97 -45.57
N LEU A 51 -15.71 -3.74 -45.40
CA LEU A 51 -16.21 -3.22 -44.12
C LEU A 51 -17.46 -2.37 -44.37
N SER A 52 -18.47 -2.52 -43.52
CA SER A 52 -19.48 -1.48 -43.36
C SER A 52 -18.91 -0.31 -42.59
N TYR A 53 -19.27 0.90 -42.96
CA TYR A 53 -18.81 2.11 -42.28
C TYR A 53 -19.94 3.03 -41.87
N LEU A 54 -19.70 3.81 -40.79
CA LEU A 54 -20.47 4.97 -40.36
C LEU A 54 -19.54 6.14 -40.29
N LEU A 55 -19.87 7.22 -40.96
CA LEU A 55 -19.08 8.45 -40.98
C LEU A 55 -19.92 9.59 -40.41
N TYR A 56 -19.34 10.29 -39.44
CA TYR A 56 -19.92 11.46 -38.81
C TYR A 56 -19.00 12.65 -38.98
N SER A 57 -19.55 13.77 -39.41
CA SER A 57 -18.83 15.03 -39.57
C SER A 57 -19.33 16.08 -38.59
N PHE A 58 -18.42 16.72 -37.88
CA PHE A 58 -18.72 17.68 -36.83
C PHE A 58 -18.13 19.06 -37.14
N THR A 59 -18.87 20.11 -36.75
CA THR A 59 -18.39 21.49 -36.62
C THR A 59 -18.87 22.03 -35.30
N ASP A 60 -17.98 22.67 -34.52
CA ASP A 60 -18.30 23.22 -33.19
C ASP A 60 -19.04 22.24 -32.27
N GLY A 61 -18.76 20.94 -32.43
CA GLY A 61 -19.38 19.89 -31.63
C GLY A 61 -20.77 19.44 -32.09
N GLU A 62 -21.34 19.98 -33.13
CA GLU A 62 -22.58 19.54 -33.74
C GLU A 62 -22.31 18.65 -34.98
N CYS A 63 -23.04 17.56 -35.14
CA CYS A 63 -22.95 16.71 -36.31
C CYS A 63 -23.67 17.38 -37.48
N ILE A 64 -22.93 17.77 -38.49
CA ILE A 64 -23.46 18.49 -39.66
C ILE A 64 -23.63 17.60 -40.86
N SER A 65 -23.05 16.39 -40.88
CA SER A 65 -23.20 15.41 -41.96
C SER A 65 -23.00 13.99 -41.43
N PHE A 66 -23.79 13.07 -42.00
CA PHE A 66 -23.73 11.64 -41.74
C PHE A 66 -23.77 10.85 -43.04
N ALA A 67 -22.92 9.81 -43.14
CA ALA A 67 -22.90 8.87 -44.23
C ALA A 67 -22.73 7.43 -43.74
N GLU A 68 -23.37 6.48 -44.39
CA GLU A 68 -23.14 5.04 -44.15
C GLU A 68 -23.07 4.28 -45.47
N GLY A 69 -22.37 3.16 -45.47
CA GLY A 69 -22.21 2.34 -46.67
C GLY A 69 -21.27 1.16 -46.46
N GLU A 70 -20.88 0.56 -47.57
CA GLU A 70 -19.87 -0.50 -47.63
C GLU A 70 -18.63 -0.04 -48.37
N TYR A 71 -17.50 -0.26 -47.77
CA TYR A 71 -16.20 0.00 -48.42
C TYR A 71 -15.71 -1.30 -49.07
N PRO A 72 -15.17 -1.31 -50.32
CA PRO A 72 -14.32 -0.22 -50.89
C PRO A 72 -15.04 0.81 -51.79
N GLU A 73 -16.31 1.02 -51.68
CA GLU A 73 -16.91 2.16 -52.39
C GLU A 73 -16.37 3.48 -51.82
N ALA A 74 -15.97 4.38 -52.75
CA ALA A 74 -15.38 5.65 -52.34
C ALA A 74 -16.44 6.57 -51.72
N ILE A 75 -16.15 7.19 -50.57
CA ILE A 75 -17.03 8.08 -49.84
C ILE A 75 -16.92 9.49 -50.45
N PRO A 76 -18.01 10.06 -51.00
CA PRO A 76 -17.98 11.46 -51.45
C PRO A 76 -17.82 12.41 -50.29
N ALA A 77 -16.95 13.41 -50.43
CA ALA A 77 -16.67 14.40 -49.38
C ALA A 77 -17.45 15.71 -49.62
N GLU A 78 -18.75 15.65 -49.60
CA GLU A 78 -19.59 16.84 -49.79
C GLU A 78 -20.13 17.30 -48.41
N ASN A 79 -20.01 18.61 -48.12
CA ASN A 79 -20.58 19.24 -46.92
C ASN A 79 -20.01 18.74 -45.57
N PHE A 80 -18.75 18.34 -45.51
CA PHE A 80 -18.14 17.94 -44.25
C PHE A 80 -17.64 19.15 -43.44
N GLY A 81 -17.77 19.04 -42.10
CA GLY A 81 -17.21 19.98 -41.17
C GLY A 81 -15.70 19.86 -41.00
N ASP A 82 -15.20 20.43 -39.96
CA ASP A 82 -13.77 20.49 -39.69
C ASP A 82 -13.19 19.20 -39.09
N ARG A 83 -14.04 18.35 -38.52
CA ARG A 83 -13.68 17.06 -37.88
C ARG A 83 -14.53 15.90 -38.39
N LEU A 84 -13.87 14.76 -38.62
CA LEU A 84 -14.53 13.52 -39.00
C LEU A 84 -14.27 12.40 -38.02
N ILE A 85 -15.26 11.55 -37.83
CA ILE A 85 -15.14 10.26 -37.14
C ILE A 85 -15.68 9.18 -38.08
N VAL A 86 -14.86 8.17 -38.31
CA VAL A 86 -15.23 6.99 -39.09
C VAL A 86 -15.23 5.77 -38.16
N LEU A 87 -16.35 5.08 -38.08
CA LEU A 87 -16.44 3.74 -37.51
C LEU A 87 -16.57 2.72 -38.62
N ALA A 88 -15.87 1.61 -38.52
CA ALA A 88 -15.95 0.54 -39.51
C ALA A 88 -16.00 -0.83 -38.83
N ALA A 89 -16.80 -1.75 -39.35
CA ALA A 89 -16.90 -3.11 -38.85
C ALA A 89 -17.25 -4.05 -40.04
N GLN A 90 -17.00 -5.35 -39.87
CA GLN A 90 -17.52 -6.33 -40.85
C GLN A 90 -19.04 -6.33 -40.90
N SER A 91 -19.69 -6.12 -39.76
CA SER A 91 -21.12 -5.84 -39.61
C SER A 91 -21.38 -5.03 -38.34
N PHE A 92 -22.35 -4.12 -38.40
CA PHE A 92 -22.84 -3.40 -37.20
C PHE A 92 -24.00 -4.13 -36.51
N ASP A 93 -24.32 -5.36 -36.89
CA ASP A 93 -25.45 -6.10 -36.30
C ASP A 93 -25.30 -6.33 -34.79
N ALA A 94 -24.06 -6.45 -34.31
CA ALA A 94 -23.78 -6.60 -32.88
C ALA A 94 -23.91 -5.29 -32.08
N PHE A 95 -24.04 -4.13 -32.76
CA PHE A 95 -24.11 -2.83 -32.13
C PHE A 95 -25.46 -2.16 -32.35
N ALA A 96 -25.93 -1.43 -31.33
CA ALA A 96 -26.99 -0.46 -31.46
C ALA A 96 -26.38 0.93 -31.60
N ILE A 97 -26.86 1.67 -32.60
CA ILE A 97 -26.42 3.04 -32.88
C ILE A 97 -27.53 4.00 -32.47
N GLY A 98 -27.20 5.00 -31.62
CA GLY A 98 -28.18 5.93 -31.08
C GLY A 98 -28.76 6.85 -32.14
N ALA A 99 -27.93 7.42 -33.01
CA ALA A 99 -28.39 8.26 -34.12
C ALA A 99 -27.61 7.92 -35.39
N LYS A 100 -28.35 7.86 -36.51
CA LYS A 100 -27.82 7.72 -37.85
C LYS A 100 -28.38 8.85 -38.75
N SER A 101 -28.17 10.09 -38.30
CA SER A 101 -28.66 11.30 -39.00
C SER A 101 -27.86 12.49 -38.57
N GLU A 102 -27.94 13.57 -39.28
CA GLU A 102 -27.39 14.88 -38.94
C GLU A 102 -28.35 15.75 -38.14
N GLY A 103 -27.86 16.85 -37.58
CA GLY A 103 -28.69 17.90 -36.97
C GLY A 103 -29.24 17.59 -35.57
N LEU A 104 -28.75 16.52 -34.90
CA LEU A 104 -29.18 16.18 -33.54
C LEU A 104 -28.14 16.66 -32.50
N PRO A 105 -28.53 16.88 -31.24
CA PRO A 105 -27.62 17.22 -30.17
C PRO A 105 -26.61 16.11 -29.90
N LEU A 106 -25.39 16.47 -29.53
CA LEU A 106 -24.25 15.57 -29.25
C LEU A 106 -24.59 14.34 -28.42
N PRO A 107 -25.36 14.41 -27.32
CA PRO A 107 -25.69 13.22 -26.52
C PRO A 107 -26.49 12.14 -27.26
N THR A 108 -26.98 12.43 -28.45
CA THR A 108 -27.74 11.46 -29.29
C THR A 108 -26.83 10.57 -30.13
N TYR A 109 -25.54 10.95 -30.27
CA TYR A 109 -24.57 10.22 -31.07
C TYR A 109 -23.72 9.30 -30.18
N TYR A 110 -24.19 8.05 -30.04
CA TYR A 110 -23.53 7.01 -29.26
C TYR A 110 -23.76 5.66 -29.89
N PHE A 111 -22.95 4.67 -29.47
CA PHE A 111 -23.18 3.28 -29.80
C PHE A 111 -22.98 2.41 -28.55
N TYR A 112 -23.55 1.21 -28.57
CA TYR A 112 -23.40 0.21 -27.53
C TYR A 112 -23.58 -1.20 -28.08
N PRO A 113 -23.00 -2.24 -27.46
CA PRO A 113 -23.24 -3.62 -27.84
C PRO A 113 -24.69 -4.02 -27.50
N LYS A 114 -25.35 -4.73 -28.41
CA LYS A 114 -26.69 -5.27 -28.18
C LYS A 114 -26.70 -6.42 -27.17
N ASP A 115 -25.58 -7.18 -27.15
CA ASP A 115 -25.36 -8.27 -26.21
C ASP A 115 -23.98 -8.06 -25.59
N THR A 116 -23.93 -7.95 -24.22
CA THR A 116 -22.71 -7.78 -23.47
C THR A 116 -22.12 -9.10 -22.97
N ALA A 117 -22.84 -10.22 -23.16
CA ALA A 117 -22.39 -11.55 -22.76
C ALA A 117 -21.49 -12.23 -23.80
N SER A 118 -21.49 -11.73 -25.04
CA SER A 118 -20.70 -12.29 -26.13
C SER A 118 -19.48 -11.45 -26.45
N ASP A 119 -18.47 -12.08 -27.05
CA ASP A 119 -17.32 -11.35 -27.58
C ASP A 119 -17.79 -10.38 -28.67
N LEU A 120 -17.27 -9.17 -28.65
CA LEU A 120 -17.58 -8.17 -29.66
C LEU A 120 -16.85 -8.48 -30.97
N PRO A 121 -17.47 -8.24 -32.12
CA PRO A 121 -16.76 -8.30 -33.39
C PRO A 121 -15.74 -7.17 -33.49
N GLY A 122 -14.78 -7.32 -34.39
CA GLY A 122 -13.81 -6.28 -34.68
C GLY A 122 -14.50 -5.00 -35.11
N LEU A 123 -14.19 -3.94 -34.42
CA LEU A 123 -14.60 -2.57 -34.71
C LEU A 123 -13.32 -1.72 -34.85
N TRP A 124 -13.29 -0.91 -35.87
CA TRP A 124 -12.19 -0.02 -36.18
C TRP A 124 -12.68 1.42 -36.23
N PHE A 125 -11.80 2.36 -36.00
CA PHE A 125 -12.12 3.77 -36.05
C PHE A 125 -10.97 4.59 -36.65
N TRP A 126 -11.35 5.76 -37.15
CA TRP A 126 -10.47 6.87 -37.43
C TRP A 126 -11.12 8.17 -36.96
N GLU A 127 -10.30 9.06 -36.44
CA GLU A 127 -10.71 10.37 -35.97
C GLU A 127 -9.66 11.39 -36.37
N GLY A 128 -10.08 12.54 -36.85
CA GLY A 128 -9.16 13.61 -37.22
C GLY A 128 -9.83 14.76 -37.93
N LYS A 129 -9.00 15.67 -38.47
CA LYS A 129 -9.48 16.79 -39.27
C LYS A 129 -9.92 16.31 -40.65
N THR A 130 -10.96 16.92 -41.20
CA THR A 130 -11.46 16.62 -42.54
C THR A 130 -10.37 16.78 -43.60
N GLN A 131 -9.51 17.79 -43.50
CA GLN A 131 -8.41 18.02 -44.42
C GLN A 131 -7.38 16.89 -44.45
N ASP A 132 -7.12 16.28 -43.30
CA ASP A 132 -6.23 15.10 -43.20
C ASP A 132 -6.84 13.89 -43.89
N ALA A 133 -8.17 13.72 -43.74
CA ALA A 133 -8.94 12.63 -44.35
C ALA A 133 -8.97 12.75 -45.90
N LEU A 134 -8.94 13.94 -46.43
CA LEU A 134 -8.94 14.20 -47.87
C LEU A 134 -7.54 14.11 -48.47
N SER A 135 -6.52 14.34 -47.69
CA SER A 135 -5.12 14.40 -48.14
C SER A 135 -4.40 13.06 -48.20
N SER A 136 -4.92 12.06 -47.46
CA SER A 136 -4.29 10.74 -47.32
C SER A 136 -5.30 9.61 -47.21
N LYS A 137 -4.86 8.40 -47.52
CA LYS A 137 -5.64 7.19 -47.23
C LYS A 137 -5.70 7.00 -45.71
N LEU A 138 -6.92 6.92 -45.12
CA LEU A 138 -7.09 6.76 -43.68
C LEU A 138 -6.60 5.39 -43.21
N GLU A 139 -5.81 5.37 -42.14
CA GLU A 139 -5.45 4.14 -41.42
C GLU A 139 -6.41 3.93 -40.28
N LEU A 140 -7.31 2.98 -40.39
CA LEU A 140 -8.25 2.60 -39.34
C LEU A 140 -7.53 1.93 -38.19
N LYS A 141 -7.76 2.41 -36.97
CA LYS A 141 -7.21 1.83 -35.76
C LYS A 141 -8.23 0.86 -35.14
N PRO A 142 -7.78 -0.25 -34.54
CA PRO A 142 -8.67 -1.11 -33.77
C PRO A 142 -9.38 -0.31 -32.67
N PHE A 143 -10.69 -0.50 -32.54
CA PHE A 143 -11.46 0.09 -31.43
C PHE A 143 -11.73 -0.95 -30.35
N THR A 144 -12.14 -2.16 -30.74
CA THR A 144 -12.42 -3.24 -29.78
C THR A 144 -11.14 -3.62 -29.07
N PRO A 145 -11.09 -3.50 -27.74
CA PRO A 145 -9.94 -3.93 -26.95
C PRO A 145 -9.88 -5.46 -26.89
N SER A 146 -8.75 -6.00 -26.51
CA SER A 146 -8.58 -7.43 -26.31
C SER A 146 -7.91 -7.71 -24.96
N ILE A 147 -8.36 -8.77 -24.29
CA ILE A 147 -7.75 -9.32 -23.08
C ILE A 147 -7.41 -10.78 -23.37
N GLU A 148 -6.14 -11.14 -23.32
CA GLU A 148 -5.73 -12.54 -23.44
C GLU A 148 -5.70 -13.20 -22.06
N LEU A 149 -6.55 -14.21 -21.85
CA LEU A 149 -6.50 -15.07 -20.67
C LEU A 149 -5.51 -16.20 -20.92
N LYS A 150 -4.48 -16.31 -20.08
CA LYS A 150 -3.47 -17.37 -20.14
C LYS A 150 -3.55 -18.24 -18.90
N LEU A 151 -3.52 -19.55 -19.08
CA LEU A 151 -3.40 -20.54 -18.03
C LEU A 151 -2.04 -21.23 -18.16
N VAL A 152 -1.21 -21.12 -17.14
CA VAL A 152 0.15 -21.69 -17.13
C VAL A 152 0.23 -22.77 -16.04
N GLY A 153 0.62 -23.98 -16.42
CA GLY A 153 0.77 -25.10 -15.46
C GLY A 153 -0.54 -25.52 -14.80
N ALA A 154 -1.68 -25.39 -15.50
CA ALA A 154 -2.99 -25.74 -14.96
C ALA A 154 -3.01 -27.18 -14.47
N PRO A 155 -3.48 -27.46 -13.23
CA PRO A 155 -3.57 -28.82 -12.71
C PRO A 155 -4.68 -29.60 -13.40
N ALA A 156 -4.54 -30.94 -13.41
CA ALA A 156 -5.53 -31.82 -14.03
C ALA A 156 -6.92 -31.70 -13.39
N GLU A 157 -6.99 -31.23 -12.17
CA GLU A 157 -8.20 -31.01 -11.40
C GLU A 157 -8.96 -29.73 -11.82
N LEU A 158 -8.34 -28.82 -12.56
CA LEU A 158 -9.00 -27.61 -13.05
C LEU A 158 -9.96 -27.96 -14.17
N VAL A 159 -11.27 -27.82 -13.93
CA VAL A 159 -12.35 -28.20 -14.82
C VAL A 159 -12.82 -27.02 -15.68
N SER A 160 -12.94 -25.86 -15.08
CA SER A 160 -13.36 -24.64 -15.79
C SER A 160 -12.82 -23.37 -15.12
N ALA A 161 -12.72 -22.32 -15.93
CA ALA A 161 -12.49 -20.97 -15.48
C ALA A 161 -13.62 -20.08 -16.04
N LYS A 162 -14.32 -19.35 -15.17
CA LYS A 162 -15.28 -18.32 -15.56
C LYS A 162 -14.65 -16.96 -15.34
N VAL A 163 -14.83 -16.07 -16.28
CA VAL A 163 -14.39 -14.68 -16.21
C VAL A 163 -15.59 -13.78 -16.27
N ASP A 164 -15.78 -12.96 -15.27
CA ASP A 164 -16.78 -11.90 -15.23
C ASP A 164 -16.06 -10.55 -15.14
N ILE A 165 -16.48 -9.58 -15.93
CA ILE A 165 -15.96 -8.22 -15.93
C ILE A 165 -17.13 -7.26 -15.71
N GLU A 166 -17.02 -6.40 -14.70
CA GLU A 166 -18.01 -5.38 -14.35
C GLU A 166 -17.38 -3.98 -14.43
N GLY A 167 -18.19 -2.95 -14.60
CA GLY A 167 -17.71 -1.57 -14.76
C GLY A 167 -17.28 -1.22 -16.18
N LEU A 168 -17.65 -2.02 -17.17
CA LEU A 168 -17.38 -1.71 -18.57
C LEU A 168 -18.28 -0.57 -19.06
N ALA A 169 -17.81 0.11 -20.10
CA ALA A 169 -18.61 1.11 -20.79
C ALA A 169 -19.86 0.47 -21.41
N ARG A 170 -21.02 0.99 -21.07
CA ARG A 170 -22.29 0.57 -21.67
C ARG A 170 -22.61 1.34 -22.95
N ARG A 171 -22.21 2.61 -22.99
CA ARG A 171 -22.39 3.49 -24.15
C ARG A 171 -21.10 4.24 -24.43
N ILE A 172 -20.81 4.45 -25.71
CA ILE A 172 -19.67 5.22 -26.16
C ILE A 172 -20.18 6.41 -26.97
N SER A 173 -19.74 7.60 -26.59
CA SER A 173 -19.98 8.82 -27.36
C SER A 173 -19.32 8.73 -28.73
N LEU A 174 -20.01 9.14 -29.78
CA LEU A 174 -19.44 9.22 -31.11
C LEU A 174 -18.69 10.51 -31.39
N SER A 175 -18.87 11.52 -30.52
CA SER A 175 -18.19 12.80 -30.71
C SER A 175 -16.72 12.80 -30.32
N ASP A 176 -16.34 11.95 -29.35
CA ASP A 176 -15.00 11.94 -28.77
C ASP A 176 -14.55 10.53 -28.35
N LEU A 177 -15.35 9.51 -28.67
CA LEU A 177 -15.11 8.09 -28.36
C LEU A 177 -14.98 7.80 -26.85
N THR A 178 -15.56 8.66 -25.99
CA THR A 178 -15.52 8.50 -24.54
C THR A 178 -16.73 7.69 -24.02
N PRO A 179 -16.57 6.94 -22.92
CA PRO A 179 -17.66 6.28 -22.24
C PRO A 179 -18.69 7.25 -21.65
N LEU A 180 -19.97 7.00 -21.92
CA LEU A 180 -21.08 7.77 -21.35
C LEU A 180 -21.70 7.13 -20.10
N GLU A 181 -21.65 5.80 -20.00
CA GLU A 181 -22.16 5.01 -18.87
C GLU A 181 -21.19 3.87 -18.57
N GLN A 182 -20.88 3.63 -17.29
CA GLN A 182 -19.94 2.59 -16.83
C GLN A 182 -20.63 1.61 -15.89
N ASN A 183 -21.65 0.93 -16.35
CA ASN A 183 -22.35 -0.12 -15.61
C ASN A 183 -22.57 -1.36 -16.47
N GLY A 184 -21.76 -1.53 -17.48
CA GLY A 184 -21.78 -2.72 -18.34
C GLY A 184 -21.05 -3.89 -17.67
N SER A 185 -21.48 -5.11 -18.03
CA SER A 185 -20.84 -6.34 -17.58
C SER A 185 -20.62 -7.27 -18.78
N TRP A 186 -19.60 -8.13 -18.65
CA TRP A 186 -19.26 -9.16 -19.62
C TRP A 186 -18.89 -10.44 -18.87
N SER A 187 -19.32 -11.61 -19.37
CA SER A 187 -19.11 -12.89 -18.72
C SER A 187 -18.83 -14.00 -19.70
N ARG A 188 -17.86 -14.87 -19.40
CA ARG A 188 -17.57 -16.06 -20.19
C ARG A 188 -17.02 -17.20 -19.36
N THR A 189 -17.47 -18.42 -19.63
CA THR A 189 -16.95 -19.65 -19.02
C THR A 189 -16.12 -20.44 -20.04
N PHE A 190 -14.94 -20.83 -19.64
CA PHE A 190 -14.02 -21.69 -20.41
C PHE A 190 -14.01 -23.07 -19.78
N THR A 191 -14.42 -24.09 -20.54
CA THR A 191 -14.25 -25.48 -20.14
C THR A 191 -12.86 -25.95 -20.54
N LEU A 192 -12.11 -26.51 -19.60
CA LEU A 192 -10.72 -26.86 -19.78
C LEU A 192 -10.58 -28.38 -19.98
N THR A 193 -9.65 -28.77 -20.83
CA THR A 193 -9.32 -30.17 -21.05
C THR A 193 -8.02 -30.51 -20.32
N PRO A 194 -7.99 -31.56 -19.47
CA PRO A 194 -6.81 -31.90 -18.65
C PRO A 194 -5.52 -32.19 -19.43
N GLN A 195 -5.61 -32.34 -20.75
CA GLN A 195 -4.46 -32.69 -21.60
C GLN A 195 -3.68 -31.48 -22.12
N GLU A 196 -4.18 -30.27 -21.90
CA GLU A 196 -3.52 -29.04 -22.35
C GLU A 196 -3.25 -28.09 -21.15
N PRO A 197 -2.10 -28.24 -20.47
CA PRO A 197 -1.77 -27.46 -19.29
C PRO A 197 -1.46 -25.96 -19.59
N GLN A 198 -1.36 -25.62 -20.86
CA GLN A 198 -1.25 -24.24 -21.31
C GLN A 198 -2.37 -23.93 -22.29
N GLN A 199 -3.26 -23.05 -21.91
CA GLN A 199 -4.38 -22.61 -22.75
C GLN A 199 -4.42 -21.08 -22.76
N SER A 200 -4.80 -20.53 -23.89
CA SER A 200 -5.11 -19.11 -24.00
C SER A 200 -6.44 -18.89 -24.66
N ALA A 201 -7.15 -17.85 -24.24
CA ALA A 201 -8.40 -17.43 -24.84
C ALA A 201 -8.37 -15.91 -25.00
N LEU A 202 -8.86 -15.44 -26.13
CA LEU A 202 -8.98 -14.01 -26.39
C LEU A 202 -10.39 -13.55 -25.98
N LEU A 203 -10.43 -12.56 -25.11
CA LEU A 203 -11.66 -11.91 -24.64
C LEU A 203 -11.73 -10.54 -25.32
N MET A 204 -12.89 -10.16 -25.80
CA MET A 204 -13.11 -8.87 -26.47
C MET A 204 -14.23 -8.09 -25.75
N PRO A 205 -13.96 -7.55 -24.55
CA PRO A 205 -14.93 -6.75 -23.81
C PRO A 205 -15.07 -5.34 -24.40
N MET A 206 -16.00 -4.56 -23.85
CA MET A 206 -16.08 -3.12 -24.11
C MET A 206 -14.97 -2.37 -23.36
N LEU A 207 -14.85 -1.08 -23.67
CA LEU A 207 -13.91 -0.17 -23.00
C LEU A 207 -14.24 -0.02 -21.52
N ALA A 208 -13.23 0.29 -20.73
CA ALA A 208 -13.41 0.75 -19.36
C ALA A 208 -12.54 1.97 -19.12
N CYS A 209 -13.12 3.05 -18.59
CA CYS A 209 -12.40 4.23 -18.12
C CYS A 209 -12.48 4.27 -16.60
N GLY A 210 -11.34 4.32 -15.94
CA GLY A 210 -11.28 4.27 -14.50
C GLY A 210 -11.31 2.84 -13.96
N GLU A 211 -12.04 2.64 -12.89
CA GLU A 211 -12.07 1.34 -12.19
C GLU A 211 -13.10 0.38 -12.75
N TRP A 212 -12.71 -0.86 -12.82
CA TRP A 212 -13.55 -1.98 -13.20
C TRP A 212 -13.14 -3.23 -12.43
N ASP A 213 -14.06 -4.18 -12.30
CA ASP A 213 -13.84 -5.42 -11.57
C ASP A 213 -13.64 -6.59 -12.53
N LEU A 214 -12.57 -7.34 -12.30
CA LEU A 214 -12.36 -8.65 -12.91
C LEU A 214 -12.64 -9.73 -11.87
N THR A 215 -13.63 -10.55 -12.07
CA THR A 215 -13.90 -11.73 -11.24
C THR A 215 -13.53 -12.99 -12.01
N LEU A 216 -12.69 -13.81 -11.43
CA LEU A 216 -12.34 -15.13 -11.94
C LEU A 216 -12.97 -16.19 -11.01
N GLU A 217 -13.71 -17.14 -11.56
CA GLU A 217 -14.20 -18.29 -10.82
C GLU A 217 -13.51 -19.54 -11.37
N LEU A 218 -12.75 -20.21 -10.52
CA LEU A 218 -12.02 -21.43 -10.84
C LEU A 218 -12.76 -22.63 -10.26
N SER A 219 -13.16 -23.56 -11.10
CA SER A 219 -13.76 -24.82 -10.68
C SER A 219 -12.71 -25.92 -10.72
N LEU A 220 -12.38 -26.47 -9.56
CA LEU A 220 -11.47 -27.61 -9.43
C LEU A 220 -12.26 -28.85 -8.99
N ALA A 221 -11.91 -30.00 -9.56
CA ALA A 221 -12.59 -31.26 -9.25
C ALA A 221 -12.46 -31.61 -7.75
N GLY A 222 -13.59 -31.81 -7.09
CA GLY A 222 -13.65 -32.15 -5.66
C GLY A 222 -13.54 -30.96 -4.70
N LEU A 223 -13.52 -29.72 -5.22
CA LEU A 223 -13.53 -28.49 -4.43
C LEU A 223 -14.69 -27.60 -4.85
N ASP A 224 -15.16 -26.78 -3.92
CA ASP A 224 -16.10 -25.71 -4.25
C ASP A 224 -15.44 -24.68 -5.19
N PRO A 225 -16.19 -24.07 -6.12
CA PRO A 225 -15.65 -23.06 -7.01
C PRO A 225 -14.97 -21.92 -6.22
N GLN A 226 -13.78 -21.54 -6.65
CA GLN A 226 -12.99 -20.50 -6.01
C GLN A 226 -13.12 -19.20 -6.80
N GLN A 227 -13.56 -18.13 -6.15
CA GLN A 227 -13.72 -16.84 -6.77
C GLN A 227 -12.57 -15.89 -6.38
N ILE A 228 -12.11 -15.17 -7.38
CA ILE A 228 -11.07 -14.14 -7.27
C ILE A 228 -11.65 -12.86 -7.82
N LYS A 229 -11.87 -11.86 -6.98
CA LYS A 229 -12.28 -10.53 -7.43
C LYS A 229 -11.09 -9.59 -7.39
N LEU A 230 -10.77 -8.98 -8.52
CA LEU A 230 -9.66 -8.07 -8.71
C LEU A 230 -10.20 -6.72 -9.20
N PRO A 231 -10.23 -5.68 -8.37
CA PRO A 231 -10.47 -4.33 -8.84
C PRO A 231 -9.28 -3.88 -9.69
N VAL A 232 -9.54 -3.43 -10.89
CA VAL A 232 -8.52 -2.94 -11.83
C VAL A 232 -8.73 -1.44 -12.05
N SER A 233 -7.75 -0.64 -11.67
CA SER A 233 -7.80 0.82 -11.80
C SER A 233 -7.21 1.35 -13.10
N LYS A 234 -6.93 0.49 -14.07
CA LYS A 234 -6.35 0.86 -15.35
C LYS A 234 -7.40 0.82 -16.44
N GLU A 235 -7.40 1.85 -17.28
CA GLU A 235 -8.32 1.94 -18.42
C GLU A 235 -8.13 0.80 -19.41
N ILE A 236 -9.24 0.32 -19.95
CA ILE A 236 -9.27 -0.46 -21.20
C ILE A 236 -9.57 0.51 -22.33
N ALA A 237 -8.53 1.05 -22.92
CA ALA A 237 -8.63 2.05 -23.98
C ALA A 237 -8.96 1.40 -25.35
N PRO A 238 -9.45 2.17 -26.33
CA PRO A 238 -9.67 1.68 -27.68
C PRO A 238 -8.44 0.97 -28.27
N GLY A 239 -8.66 -0.25 -28.78
CA GLY A 239 -7.61 -1.06 -29.39
C GLY A 239 -6.50 -1.51 -28.46
N SER A 240 -6.65 -1.35 -27.15
CA SER A 240 -5.65 -1.82 -26.17
C SER A 240 -5.62 -3.34 -26.14
N ALA A 241 -4.44 -3.89 -25.86
CA ALA A 241 -4.24 -5.30 -25.56
C ALA A 241 -3.82 -5.46 -24.11
N ALA A 242 -4.51 -6.33 -23.38
CA ALA A 242 -4.17 -6.72 -22.02
C ALA A 242 -3.99 -8.23 -21.94
N SER A 243 -3.39 -8.73 -20.86
CA SER A 243 -3.38 -10.14 -20.56
C SER A 243 -3.66 -10.39 -19.08
N VAL A 244 -4.38 -11.49 -18.82
CA VAL A 244 -4.59 -12.05 -17.50
C VAL A 244 -3.93 -13.42 -17.51
N GLU A 245 -2.88 -13.60 -16.74
CA GLU A 245 -2.17 -14.86 -16.62
C GLU A 245 -2.48 -15.50 -15.26
N LEU A 246 -2.95 -16.73 -15.29
CA LEU A 246 -3.14 -17.59 -14.14
C LEU A 246 -2.02 -18.63 -14.11
N ASP A 247 -1.07 -18.44 -13.22
CA ASP A 247 0.09 -19.31 -13.08
C ASP A 247 -0.11 -20.31 -11.91
N PHE A 248 -0.33 -21.56 -12.26
CA PHE A 248 -0.54 -22.67 -11.33
C PHE A 248 0.78 -23.43 -11.01
N SER A 249 1.93 -22.93 -11.42
CA SER A 249 3.21 -23.63 -11.22
C SER A 249 3.49 -23.99 -9.75
N GLN A 250 2.91 -23.25 -8.83
CA GLN A 250 3.05 -23.46 -7.39
C GLN A 250 1.82 -24.10 -6.74
N TYR A 251 0.78 -24.41 -7.49
CA TYR A 251 -0.46 -24.96 -6.95
C TYR A 251 -0.23 -26.25 -6.18
N ALA A 252 0.49 -27.22 -6.76
CA ALA A 252 0.75 -28.51 -6.12
C ALA A 252 1.63 -28.43 -4.86
N SER A 253 2.51 -27.43 -4.78
CA SER A 253 3.44 -27.27 -3.65
C SER A 253 2.99 -26.30 -2.58
N LYS A 254 2.24 -25.25 -2.97
CA LYS A 254 1.86 -24.14 -2.08
C LYS A 254 0.36 -23.89 -2.02
N GLY A 255 -0.45 -24.55 -2.84
CA GLY A 255 -1.90 -24.32 -2.91
C GLY A 255 -2.28 -22.94 -3.42
N SER A 256 -1.39 -22.26 -4.13
CA SER A 256 -1.62 -20.90 -4.61
C SER A 256 -1.61 -20.82 -6.13
N VAL A 257 -2.40 -19.88 -6.66
CA VAL A 257 -2.41 -19.48 -8.07
C VAL A 257 -1.98 -18.04 -8.16
N LEU A 258 -0.93 -17.76 -8.90
CA LEU A 258 -0.47 -16.40 -9.13
C LEU A 258 -1.25 -15.81 -10.30
N VAL A 259 -1.90 -14.68 -10.06
CA VAL A 259 -2.61 -13.93 -11.10
C VAL A 259 -1.77 -12.73 -11.49
N ARG A 260 -1.50 -12.57 -12.79
CA ARG A 260 -0.84 -11.40 -13.35
C ARG A 260 -1.75 -10.72 -14.33
N PHE A 261 -1.99 -9.45 -14.11
CA PHE A 261 -2.65 -8.58 -15.09
C PHE A 261 -1.60 -7.67 -15.73
N SER A 262 -1.56 -7.62 -17.06
CA SER A 262 -0.67 -6.73 -17.77
C SER A 262 -1.38 -6.02 -18.92
N LEU A 263 -1.14 -4.72 -19.07
CA LEU A 263 -1.43 -3.97 -20.27
C LEU A 263 -0.18 -3.96 -21.15
N ALA A 264 -0.33 -3.78 -22.46
CA ALA A 264 0.78 -3.78 -23.42
C ALA A 264 1.91 -2.79 -23.09
N SER A 265 1.70 -1.84 -22.18
CA SER A 265 2.65 -0.83 -21.72
C SER A 265 3.45 -1.21 -20.46
N GLY A 266 3.26 -2.39 -19.88
CA GLY A 266 3.97 -2.84 -18.68
C GLY A 266 3.18 -3.89 -17.90
N SER A 267 3.87 -4.75 -17.17
CA SER A 267 3.25 -5.74 -16.28
C SER A 267 3.19 -5.21 -14.86
N ASP A 268 2.00 -5.11 -14.29
CA ASP A 268 1.84 -5.00 -12.85
C ASP A 268 1.51 -6.39 -12.30
N PRO A 269 2.30 -6.93 -11.39
CA PRO A 269 1.96 -8.19 -10.74
C PRO A 269 0.68 -7.99 -9.92
N VAL A 270 -0.34 -8.76 -10.22
CA VAL A 270 -1.53 -8.88 -9.40
C VAL A 270 -1.33 -10.02 -8.42
N PRO A 271 -1.81 -9.88 -7.17
CA PRO A 271 -1.50 -10.82 -6.10
C PRO A 271 -1.92 -12.26 -6.37
N ALA A 272 -1.18 -13.19 -5.79
CA ALA A 272 -1.54 -14.60 -5.77
C ALA A 272 -2.83 -14.83 -4.98
N VAL A 273 -3.58 -15.81 -5.39
CA VAL A 273 -4.83 -16.19 -4.76
C VAL A 273 -4.64 -17.47 -3.97
N TRP A 274 -5.13 -17.46 -2.74
CA TRP A 274 -5.23 -18.63 -1.93
C TRP A 274 -6.36 -19.54 -2.42
N ILE A 275 -6.06 -20.81 -2.72
CA ILE A 275 -7.06 -21.83 -2.96
C ILE A 275 -7.15 -22.70 -1.70
N LYS A 276 -8.30 -22.66 -1.02
CA LYS A 276 -8.50 -23.38 0.25
C LYS A 276 -8.08 -24.85 0.13
N ASN A 277 -7.40 -25.36 1.16
CA ASN A 277 -7.07 -26.77 1.46
C ASN A 277 -5.68 -27.29 1.09
N HIS A 278 -4.71 -26.44 0.77
CA HIS A 278 -3.31 -26.88 0.70
C HIS A 278 -2.53 -26.44 1.93
N SER A 279 -2.14 -27.40 2.77
CA SER A 279 -1.18 -27.17 3.85
C SER A 279 0.20 -27.67 3.42
N ILE A 280 1.22 -26.85 3.67
CA ILE A 280 2.59 -27.35 3.62
C ILE A 280 2.82 -28.09 4.93
N LYS A 281 3.14 -29.39 4.85
CA LYS A 281 3.59 -30.14 6.02
C LYS A 281 5.04 -29.76 6.31
N GLU A 282 5.22 -28.65 6.97
CA GLU A 282 6.52 -28.18 7.40
C GLU A 282 6.57 -28.11 8.92
N VAL A 283 7.70 -28.50 9.49
CA VAL A 283 7.94 -28.42 10.92
C VAL A 283 8.82 -27.22 11.19
N LEU A 284 8.35 -26.31 12.03
CA LEU A 284 9.17 -25.19 12.50
C LEU A 284 10.40 -25.72 13.25
N GLN A 285 11.53 -25.10 12.99
CA GLN A 285 12.76 -25.43 13.72
C GLN A 285 12.68 -24.87 15.15
N PRO A 286 13.08 -25.63 16.18
CA PRO A 286 13.13 -25.12 17.53
C PRO A 286 14.05 -23.91 17.66
N ASN A 287 13.65 -22.92 18.47
CA ASN A 287 14.50 -21.80 18.86
C ASN A 287 15.77 -22.32 19.57
N THR A 288 16.91 -21.70 19.28
CA THR A 288 18.21 -22.10 19.85
C THR A 288 18.68 -21.23 21.00
N HIS A 289 17.95 -20.16 21.32
CA HIS A 289 18.33 -19.19 22.35
C HIS A 289 17.56 -19.36 23.65
N TYR A 290 16.25 -19.62 23.58
CA TYR A 290 15.37 -19.66 24.74
C TYR A 290 14.35 -20.82 24.66
N SER A 291 13.97 -21.31 25.83
CA SER A 291 12.70 -22.02 26.02
C SER A 291 11.81 -21.28 27.02
N VAL A 292 10.51 -21.32 26.79
CA VAL A 292 9.51 -20.65 27.63
C VAL A 292 8.44 -21.66 28.01
N SER A 293 8.09 -21.66 29.31
CA SER A 293 6.96 -22.45 29.81
C SER A 293 6.01 -21.54 30.59
N VAL A 294 4.71 -21.80 30.49
CA VAL A 294 3.64 -21.06 31.16
C VAL A 294 3.02 -21.93 32.25
N LEU A 295 2.95 -21.40 33.46
CA LEU A 295 2.35 -22.09 34.60
C LEU A 295 0.83 -22.19 34.39
N GLN A 296 0.30 -23.40 34.46
CA GLN A 296 -1.12 -23.67 34.33
C GLN A 296 -1.81 -23.66 35.73
N GLU A 297 -3.12 -23.56 35.73
CA GLU A 297 -3.93 -23.54 36.96
C GLU A 297 -3.74 -24.81 37.82
N ASP A 298 -3.48 -25.95 37.19
CA ASP A 298 -3.22 -27.23 37.88
C ASP A 298 -1.79 -27.35 38.44
N GLY A 299 -0.97 -26.28 38.29
CA GLY A 299 0.43 -26.24 38.71
C GLY A 299 1.41 -26.89 37.73
N SER A 300 0.96 -27.42 36.60
CA SER A 300 1.83 -27.91 35.57
C SER A 300 2.45 -26.77 34.72
N TRP A 301 3.57 -27.07 34.06
CA TRP A 301 4.21 -26.15 33.12
C TRP A 301 3.94 -26.58 31.70
N LYS A 302 3.31 -25.73 30.91
CA LYS A 302 3.06 -25.94 29.49
C LYS A 302 4.09 -25.17 28.67
N GLU A 303 4.78 -25.87 27.80
CA GLU A 303 5.73 -25.25 26.86
C GLU A 303 5.02 -24.34 25.86
N ALA A 304 5.56 -23.15 25.64
CA ALA A 304 5.16 -22.22 24.59
C ALA A 304 6.26 -22.19 23.51
N TYR A 305 5.85 -22.23 22.25
CA TYR A 305 6.80 -22.21 21.15
C TYR A 305 7.47 -20.84 21.04
N VAL A 306 8.80 -20.83 21.05
CA VAL A 306 9.60 -19.62 20.87
C VAL A 306 10.00 -19.48 19.40
N HIS A 307 9.67 -18.38 18.80
CA HIS A 307 9.98 -18.05 17.40
C HIS A 307 11.24 -17.18 17.33
N ASP A 308 11.85 -17.16 16.14
CA ASP A 308 12.89 -16.20 15.78
C ASP A 308 12.34 -15.14 14.83
N ALA A 309 12.73 -13.89 15.04
CA ALA A 309 12.52 -12.78 14.12
C ALA A 309 13.88 -12.15 13.78
N LEU A 310 14.05 -11.69 12.57
CA LEU A 310 15.27 -11.00 12.14
C LEU A 310 15.36 -9.63 12.81
N VAL A 311 16.54 -9.31 13.32
CA VAL A 311 16.89 -8.01 13.88
C VAL A 311 18.30 -7.60 13.47
N SER A 312 18.64 -6.33 13.65
CA SER A 312 20.01 -5.86 13.44
C SER A 312 20.91 -6.26 14.60
N ASP A 313 22.10 -6.73 14.33
CA ASP A 313 23.12 -7.02 15.32
C ASP A 313 23.94 -5.77 15.73
N ALA A 314 23.80 -4.67 14.98
CA ALA A 314 24.63 -3.49 15.23
C ALA A 314 23.91 -2.18 14.85
N PRO A 315 23.73 -1.28 15.80
CA PRO A 315 23.11 0.03 15.56
C PRO A 315 23.92 0.95 14.63
N ASN A 316 25.15 0.59 14.30
CA ASN A 316 26.08 1.42 13.54
C ASN A 316 26.45 0.88 12.15
N HIS A 317 25.93 -0.25 11.71
CA HIS A 317 26.25 -0.85 10.40
C HIS A 317 25.43 -0.33 9.23
N HIS A 318 24.87 0.79 9.39
CA HIS A 318 23.81 1.37 8.61
C HIS A 318 24.10 1.66 7.11
N PRO A 319 25.17 2.32 6.70
CA PRO A 319 25.27 2.83 5.33
C PRO A 319 25.44 1.75 4.26
N GLN A 320 25.88 0.56 4.64
CA GLN A 320 26.20 -0.52 3.70
C GLN A 320 25.05 -1.48 3.47
N ILE A 321 24.04 -1.45 4.33
CA ILE A 321 22.93 -2.40 4.30
C ILE A 321 21.97 -2.14 3.13
N TRP A 322 21.86 -0.92 2.65
CA TRP A 322 21.03 -0.57 1.51
C TRP A 322 21.27 -1.40 0.26
N ASN A 323 22.54 -1.69 -0.02
CA ASN A 323 22.93 -2.36 -1.26
C ASN A 323 23.14 -3.87 -1.07
N ASP A 324 23.12 -4.36 0.17
CA ASP A 324 23.63 -5.67 0.49
C ASP A 324 22.68 -6.57 1.29
N TRP A 325 21.35 -6.29 1.26
CA TRP A 325 20.40 -7.19 1.91
C TRP A 325 20.61 -8.66 1.52
N ASN A 326 20.82 -8.94 0.24
CA ASN A 326 21.11 -10.29 -0.25
C ASN A 326 22.54 -10.78 0.11
N ASN A 327 23.46 -9.86 0.38
CA ASN A 327 24.84 -10.14 0.72
C ASN A 327 25.15 -9.98 2.22
N SER A 328 24.29 -9.36 2.99
CA SER A 328 24.45 -9.06 4.42
C SER A 328 24.28 -10.27 5.33
N LYS A 329 24.54 -11.48 4.86
CA LYS A 329 24.45 -12.73 5.62
C LYS A 329 25.24 -12.73 6.94
N GLY A 330 26.17 -11.79 7.11
CA GLY A 330 26.96 -11.63 8.33
C GLY A 330 26.48 -10.52 9.28
N LEU A 331 25.45 -9.73 8.90
CA LEU A 331 24.97 -8.60 9.67
C LEU A 331 23.57 -8.82 10.27
N ARG A 332 22.98 -9.97 10.03
CA ARG A 332 21.67 -10.35 10.56
C ARG A 332 21.87 -11.16 11.82
N ASP A 333 21.07 -10.84 12.78
CA ASP A 333 20.90 -11.62 13.97
C ASP A 333 19.43 -11.90 14.22
N THR A 334 19.11 -12.69 15.19
CA THR A 334 17.74 -13.04 15.55
C THR A 334 17.45 -12.58 16.96
N ALA A 335 16.32 -11.90 17.16
CA ALA A 335 15.68 -11.81 18.45
C ALA A 335 14.64 -12.90 18.54
N SER A 336 14.40 -13.36 19.76
CA SER A 336 13.40 -14.38 20.01
C SER A 336 12.10 -13.74 20.48
N PHE A 337 10.96 -14.30 20.06
CA PHE A 337 9.67 -13.92 20.61
C PHE A 337 8.83 -15.14 20.92
N VAL A 338 7.96 -14.99 21.92
CA VAL A 338 6.97 -15.99 22.26
C VAL A 338 5.59 -15.34 22.30
N ASN A 339 4.68 -15.86 21.49
CA ASN A 339 3.27 -15.51 21.52
C ASN A 339 2.47 -16.76 21.99
N PHE A 340 1.64 -16.56 22.97
CA PHE A 340 0.77 -17.60 23.50
C PHE A 340 -0.51 -16.97 24.04
N THR A 341 -1.54 -17.77 24.30
CA THR A 341 -2.76 -17.29 24.92
C THR A 341 -2.83 -17.65 26.39
N ALA A 342 -3.29 -16.68 27.20
CA ALA A 342 -3.59 -16.86 28.60
C ALA A 342 -4.86 -16.06 28.97
N PRO A 343 -5.75 -16.55 29.84
CA PRO A 343 -7.03 -15.90 30.12
C PRO A 343 -6.88 -14.54 30.82
N PHE A 344 -5.81 -14.34 31.61
CA PHE A 344 -5.58 -13.14 32.42
C PHE A 344 -6.70 -12.85 33.45
N ASP A 345 -7.41 -13.86 33.88
CA ASP A 345 -8.32 -13.78 35.01
C ASP A 345 -7.56 -13.77 36.35
N SER A 346 -6.28 -14.17 36.27
CA SER A 346 -5.29 -14.12 37.35
C SER A 346 -3.92 -13.76 36.76
N PRO A 347 -2.92 -13.39 37.59
CA PRO A 347 -1.55 -13.17 37.12
C PRO A 347 -0.97 -14.40 36.38
N VAL A 348 -0.24 -14.17 35.30
CA VAL A 348 0.35 -15.22 34.47
C VAL A 348 1.82 -15.38 34.80
N THR A 349 2.23 -16.55 35.26
CA THR A 349 3.64 -16.85 35.58
C THR A 349 4.29 -17.60 34.43
N ILE A 350 5.47 -17.14 34.00
CA ILE A 350 6.27 -17.82 32.99
C ILE A 350 7.65 -18.17 33.54
N ARG A 351 8.22 -19.22 32.99
CA ARG A 351 9.62 -19.63 33.20
C ARG A 351 10.36 -19.49 31.90
N VAL A 352 11.51 -18.80 31.92
CA VAL A 352 12.36 -18.59 30.78
C VAL A 352 13.73 -19.18 31.04
N THR A 353 14.20 -20.04 30.15
CA THR A 353 15.54 -20.65 30.25
C THR A 353 16.38 -20.27 29.02
N LYS A 354 17.56 -19.71 29.25
CA LYS A 354 18.60 -19.56 28.22
C LYS A 354 19.14 -20.96 27.84
N LEU A 355 19.11 -21.28 26.56
CA LEU A 355 19.59 -22.59 26.08
C LEU A 355 21.13 -22.63 25.96
N SER A 356 21.78 -21.46 25.89
CA SER A 356 23.25 -21.36 25.85
C SER A 356 23.77 -20.24 26.74
N GLY A 357 24.92 -20.44 27.36
CA GLY A 357 25.55 -19.47 28.25
C GLY A 357 24.80 -19.27 29.57
N SER A 358 25.44 -18.58 30.51
CA SER A 358 24.84 -18.08 31.73
C SER A 358 24.58 -16.58 31.59
N TYR A 359 23.91 -15.99 32.57
CA TYR A 359 23.72 -14.56 32.67
C TYR A 359 24.10 -14.05 34.09
N SER A 360 24.38 -12.77 34.18
CA SER A 360 24.70 -12.08 35.44
C SER A 360 23.56 -11.13 35.86
N GLU A 361 22.88 -10.53 34.89
CA GLU A 361 21.85 -9.53 35.09
C GLU A 361 20.65 -9.77 34.13
N VAL A 362 19.46 -9.39 34.57
CA VAL A 362 18.23 -9.43 33.78
C VAL A 362 17.49 -8.12 33.94
N THR A 363 17.16 -7.50 32.81
CA THR A 363 16.26 -6.34 32.75
C THR A 363 14.93 -6.75 32.09
N VAL A 364 13.82 -6.41 32.74
CA VAL A 364 12.47 -6.60 32.20
C VAL A 364 11.89 -5.23 31.86
N ARG A 365 11.52 -5.01 30.60
CA ARG A 365 10.89 -3.76 30.15
C ARG A 365 9.44 -3.98 29.72
N PRO A 366 8.58 -2.96 29.90
CA PRO A 366 8.81 -1.61 30.47
C PRO A 366 9.24 -1.66 31.96
N THR A 367 10.27 -0.89 32.33
CA THR A 367 10.75 -0.87 33.72
C THR A 367 9.70 -0.33 34.68
N GLN A 368 8.84 0.55 34.22
CA GLN A 368 7.72 1.10 35.00
C GLN A 368 6.68 0.05 35.43
N TYR A 369 6.66 -1.14 34.82
CA TYR A 369 5.77 -2.22 35.27
C TYR A 369 6.20 -2.84 36.59
N GLY A 370 7.44 -2.64 37.00
CA GLY A 370 7.98 -3.17 38.25
C GLY A 370 7.98 -4.70 38.32
N ILE A 371 8.07 -5.38 37.16
CA ILE A 371 8.09 -6.83 37.09
C ILE A 371 9.51 -7.31 37.36
N GLU A 372 9.69 -8.02 38.45
CA GLU A 372 10.98 -8.57 38.86
C GLU A 372 11.13 -10.03 38.39
N ALA A 373 12.32 -10.36 37.87
CA ALA A 373 12.68 -11.73 37.53
C ALA A 373 13.24 -12.47 38.77
N ARG A 374 12.58 -13.55 39.16
CA ARG A 374 13.09 -14.45 40.19
C ARG A 374 14.12 -15.42 39.59
N HIS A 375 15.36 -15.37 40.02
CA HIS A 375 16.41 -16.26 39.60
C HIS A 375 16.21 -17.68 40.17
N ILE A 376 16.14 -18.68 39.30
CA ILE A 376 16.03 -20.10 39.65
C ILE A 376 17.42 -20.73 39.66
N ASP A 377 18.18 -20.51 38.60
CA ASP A 377 19.58 -20.92 38.44
C ASP A 377 20.31 -19.96 37.51
N ASN A 378 21.53 -20.29 37.08
CA ASN A 378 22.36 -19.43 36.24
C ASN A 378 21.90 -19.30 34.78
N ARG A 379 20.77 -19.92 34.39
CA ARG A 379 20.16 -19.84 33.06
C ARG A 379 18.65 -19.57 33.11
N THR A 380 18.00 -19.83 34.25
CA THR A 380 16.54 -19.86 34.36
C THR A 380 16.02 -18.79 35.27
N ILE A 381 15.04 -18.07 34.81
CA ILE A 381 14.25 -17.11 35.59
C ILE A 381 12.77 -17.49 35.57
N GLU A 382 12.06 -17.02 36.58
CA GLU A 382 10.61 -16.96 36.59
C GLU A 382 10.17 -15.50 36.82
N LEU A 383 9.11 -15.13 36.12
CA LEU A 383 8.46 -13.83 36.34
C LEU A 383 6.94 -13.97 36.21
N THR A 384 6.26 -13.06 36.89
CA THR A 384 4.79 -13.03 36.88
C THR A 384 4.31 -11.74 36.25
N ILE A 385 3.47 -11.88 35.23
CA ILE A 385 2.78 -10.78 34.54
C ILE A 385 1.50 -10.49 35.35
N PRO A 386 1.39 -9.35 36.03
CA PRO A 386 0.31 -9.12 37.02
C PRO A 386 -1.05 -8.95 36.36
N THR A 387 -1.12 -8.27 35.23
CA THR A 387 -2.38 -7.92 34.57
C THR A 387 -2.26 -7.96 33.05
N TYR A 388 -3.40 -7.99 32.39
CA TYR A 388 -3.45 -7.92 30.92
C TYR A 388 -2.82 -6.63 30.35
N ALA A 389 -2.91 -5.51 31.07
CA ALA A 389 -2.28 -4.26 30.62
C ALA A 389 -0.74 -4.34 30.56
N GLN A 390 -0.14 -5.22 31.37
CA GLN A 390 1.31 -5.39 31.48
C GLN A 390 1.83 -6.62 30.72
N ARG A 391 1.04 -7.17 29.78
CA ARG A 391 1.31 -8.47 29.15
C ARG A 391 2.49 -8.50 28.18
N LYS A 392 2.86 -7.37 27.62
CA LYS A 392 3.91 -7.33 26.58
C LYS A 392 5.22 -6.86 27.20
N LEU A 393 6.25 -7.69 27.08
CA LEU A 393 7.54 -7.46 27.77
C LEU A 393 8.71 -7.72 26.83
N SER A 394 9.82 -7.04 27.12
CA SER A 394 11.17 -7.41 26.65
C SER A 394 11.99 -7.91 27.84
N ILE A 395 12.64 -9.04 27.69
CA ILE A 395 13.59 -9.61 28.65
C ILE A 395 14.98 -9.54 28.07
N GLU A 396 15.84 -8.77 28.72
CA GLU A 396 17.21 -8.51 28.30
C GLU A 396 18.18 -9.15 29.30
N TYR A 397 19.11 -9.97 28.82
CA TYR A 397 20.16 -10.58 29.62
C TYR A 397 21.46 -9.84 29.39
N ASP A 398 22.13 -9.42 30.47
CA ASP A 398 23.41 -8.73 30.46
C ASP A 398 23.42 -7.48 29.54
N GLY A 399 22.29 -6.77 29.49
CA GLY A 399 22.11 -5.58 28.67
C GLY A 399 22.06 -5.82 27.16
N ASN A 400 21.98 -7.09 26.72
CA ASN A 400 21.90 -7.40 25.31
C ASN A 400 20.46 -7.17 24.76
N ARG A 401 20.33 -6.16 23.91
CA ARG A 401 19.05 -5.73 23.30
C ARG A 401 18.76 -6.40 21.98
N PHE A 402 19.73 -7.06 21.37
CA PHE A 402 19.60 -7.66 20.05
C PHE A 402 19.16 -9.11 20.15
N HIS A 403 19.66 -9.83 21.16
CA HIS A 403 19.28 -11.20 21.47
C HIS A 403 18.30 -11.28 22.66
N ASN A 404 17.43 -10.28 22.81
CA ASN A 404 16.42 -10.28 23.85
C ASN A 404 15.27 -11.23 23.51
N LEU A 405 14.48 -11.57 24.53
CA LEU A 405 13.23 -12.31 24.36
C LEU A 405 12.03 -11.36 24.49
N MET A 406 11.24 -11.25 23.44
CA MET A 406 9.97 -10.55 23.48
C MET A 406 8.85 -11.51 23.92
N VAL A 407 8.18 -11.20 25.01
CA VAL A 407 7.05 -11.99 25.56
C VAL A 407 5.76 -11.27 25.21
N LEU A 408 4.95 -11.87 24.35
CA LEU A 408 3.83 -11.24 23.67
C LEU A 408 2.53 -12.06 23.82
N PRO A 409 2.09 -12.37 25.05
CA PRO A 409 0.87 -13.13 25.24
C PRO A 409 -0.37 -12.30 24.94
N GLU A 410 -1.46 -13.00 24.59
CA GLU A 410 -2.75 -12.41 24.34
C GLU A 410 -3.87 -13.20 25.05
N LYS A 411 -5.07 -12.65 25.12
CA LYS A 411 -6.22 -13.43 25.55
C LYS A 411 -6.65 -14.41 24.47
N PRO A 412 -7.16 -15.60 24.83
CA PRO A 412 -7.79 -16.49 23.87
C PRO A 412 -8.86 -15.74 23.07
N ASP A 413 -8.93 -15.97 21.78
CA ASP A 413 -9.98 -15.38 20.96
C ASP A 413 -11.28 -16.18 21.14
N THR A 414 -12.25 -15.54 21.75
CA THR A 414 -13.60 -16.11 21.96
C THR A 414 -14.56 -15.85 20.80
N ARG A 415 -14.10 -15.11 19.77
CA ARG A 415 -14.89 -14.73 18.59
C ARG A 415 -14.29 -15.29 17.32
N LYS A 416 -13.72 -16.51 17.40
CA LYS A 416 -13.19 -17.18 16.21
C LYS A 416 -14.27 -17.29 15.14
N PRO A 417 -13.99 -16.91 13.90
CA PRO A 417 -14.96 -17.08 12.81
C PRO A 417 -15.15 -18.55 12.45
N ASP A 418 -16.26 -18.86 11.82
CA ASP A 418 -16.49 -20.19 11.26
C ASP A 418 -15.55 -20.41 10.07
N PRO A 419 -14.70 -21.46 10.09
CA PRO A 419 -13.81 -21.76 8.97
C PRO A 419 -14.55 -22.11 7.65
N SER A 420 -15.82 -22.44 7.73
CA SER A 420 -16.66 -22.73 6.55
C SER A 420 -17.30 -21.50 5.93
N ASP A 421 -17.22 -20.34 6.59
CA ASP A 421 -17.73 -19.08 6.06
C ASP A 421 -16.98 -18.71 4.78
N PRO A 422 -17.66 -18.47 3.64
CA PRO A 422 -17.02 -18.12 2.37
C PRO A 422 -16.24 -16.79 2.42
N ASP A 423 -16.56 -15.90 3.36
CA ASP A 423 -15.84 -14.64 3.53
C ASP A 423 -14.68 -14.75 4.50
N VAL A 424 -14.35 -15.96 4.96
CA VAL A 424 -13.23 -16.23 5.87
C VAL A 424 -12.15 -17.06 5.19
N ILE A 425 -10.95 -16.51 5.14
CA ILE A 425 -9.72 -17.27 4.81
C ILE A 425 -9.11 -17.71 6.12
N TYR A 426 -9.26 -18.99 6.48
CA TYR A 426 -8.88 -19.50 7.79
C TYR A 426 -7.63 -20.36 7.72
N PHE A 427 -6.61 -20.03 8.53
CA PHE A 427 -5.42 -20.83 8.74
C PHE A 427 -5.40 -21.39 10.16
N GLY A 428 -5.66 -22.67 10.31
CA GLY A 428 -5.50 -23.40 11.57
C GLY A 428 -4.02 -23.65 11.91
N PRO A 429 -3.76 -24.26 13.09
CA PRO A 429 -2.40 -24.56 13.55
C PRO A 429 -1.57 -25.30 12.50
N GLY A 430 -0.32 -24.88 12.29
CA GLY A 430 0.59 -25.42 11.29
C GLY A 430 1.31 -24.35 10.50
N VAL A 431 2.11 -24.77 9.53
CA VAL A 431 2.90 -23.89 8.67
C VAL A 431 2.27 -23.81 7.28
N TRP A 432 2.04 -22.59 6.83
CA TRP A 432 1.34 -22.29 5.59
C TRP A 432 2.20 -21.35 4.74
N ASN A 433 2.27 -21.56 3.45
CA ASN A 433 3.05 -20.72 2.55
C ASN A 433 2.28 -20.37 1.27
N PRO A 434 1.19 -19.61 1.36
CA PRO A 434 0.42 -19.16 0.20
C PRO A 434 1.15 -18.13 -0.64
N GLU A 435 2.19 -17.49 -0.11
CA GLU A 435 2.99 -16.42 -0.71
C GLU A 435 2.24 -15.09 -0.86
N TRP A 436 0.99 -15.10 -1.38
CA TRP A 436 0.15 -13.91 -1.57
C TRP A 436 -1.29 -14.22 -1.23
N ILE A 437 -1.93 -13.31 -0.49
CA ILE A 437 -3.34 -13.37 -0.15
C ILE A 437 -3.98 -12.03 -0.47
N SER A 438 -5.10 -12.03 -1.19
CA SER A 438 -5.88 -10.84 -1.49
C SER A 438 -7.22 -10.90 -0.77
N LEU A 439 -7.55 -9.84 -0.04
CA LEU A 439 -8.83 -9.69 0.64
C LEU A 439 -9.72 -8.73 -0.15
N ARG A 440 -10.93 -9.17 -0.44
CA ARG A 440 -12.01 -8.38 -1.06
C ARG A 440 -12.96 -7.85 0.00
N ASP A 441 -14.01 -7.16 -0.42
CA ASP A 441 -15.00 -6.57 0.47
C ASP A 441 -15.52 -7.57 1.51
N ASN A 442 -15.54 -7.16 2.77
CA ASN A 442 -16.04 -7.89 3.93
C ASN A 442 -15.30 -9.20 4.25
N GLN A 443 -14.13 -9.46 3.62
CA GLN A 443 -13.37 -10.66 3.92
C GLN A 443 -12.47 -10.53 5.13
N THR A 444 -12.37 -11.65 5.85
CA THR A 444 -11.49 -11.82 7.01
C THR A 444 -10.43 -12.88 6.73
N LEU A 445 -9.16 -12.51 6.89
CA LEU A 445 -8.07 -13.45 7.07
C LEU A 445 -7.95 -13.77 8.55
N TYR A 446 -8.12 -15.04 8.92
CA TYR A 446 -7.97 -15.49 10.29
C TYR A 446 -6.78 -16.44 10.43
N ILE A 447 -5.81 -16.04 11.26
CA ILE A 447 -4.58 -16.81 11.54
C ILE A 447 -4.67 -17.30 12.98
N ASP A 448 -5.03 -18.57 13.16
CA ASP A 448 -5.28 -19.13 14.49
C ASP A 448 -4.00 -19.30 15.31
N GLU A 449 -4.13 -19.48 16.61
CA GLU A 449 -3.03 -19.80 17.51
C GLU A 449 -2.28 -21.05 17.01
N GLY A 450 -0.96 -20.99 16.96
CA GLY A 450 -0.10 -22.04 16.44
C GLY A 450 -0.02 -22.10 14.91
N ALA A 451 -0.66 -21.19 14.19
CA ALA A 451 -0.46 -21.03 12.75
C ALA A 451 0.69 -20.05 12.46
N VAL A 452 1.53 -20.41 11.49
CA VAL A 452 2.54 -19.54 10.89
C VAL A 452 2.27 -19.45 9.39
N VAL A 453 1.97 -18.25 8.92
CA VAL A 453 1.59 -17.97 7.52
C VAL A 453 2.67 -17.12 6.87
N TYR A 454 3.29 -17.64 5.83
CA TYR A 454 4.26 -16.91 5.01
C TYR A 454 3.56 -16.31 3.79
N ALA A 455 3.22 -15.02 3.87
CA ALA A 455 2.48 -14.36 2.80
C ALA A 455 2.61 -12.85 2.82
N LYS A 456 2.50 -12.23 1.64
CA LYS A 456 2.08 -10.84 1.48
C LYS A 456 0.55 -10.77 1.49
N ILE A 457 -0.01 -9.72 2.11
CA ILE A 457 -1.45 -9.48 2.17
C ILE A 457 -1.80 -8.20 1.41
N ASN A 458 -2.72 -8.28 0.46
CA ASN A 458 -3.30 -7.12 -0.20
C ASN A 458 -4.78 -7.01 0.18
N CYS A 459 -5.13 -5.92 0.86
CA CYS A 459 -6.50 -5.61 1.21
C CYS A 459 -7.08 -4.71 0.11
N LEU A 460 -7.78 -5.34 -0.82
CA LEU A 460 -8.28 -4.69 -2.04
C LEU A 460 -9.72 -4.18 -1.88
N GLY A 461 -10.43 -4.66 -0.87
CA GLY A 461 -11.84 -4.34 -0.63
C GLY A 461 -12.07 -3.46 0.59
N ASP A 462 -13.34 -3.07 0.78
CA ASP A 462 -13.82 -2.42 1.99
C ASP A 462 -14.11 -3.44 3.10
N ASN A 463 -14.05 -2.99 4.36
CA ASN A 463 -14.32 -3.81 5.55
C ASN A 463 -13.47 -5.09 5.62
N THR A 464 -12.21 -5.01 5.23
CA THR A 464 -11.30 -6.15 5.31
C THR A 464 -10.72 -6.29 6.71
N ALA A 465 -10.48 -7.53 7.12
CA ALA A 465 -9.92 -7.80 8.43
C ALA A 465 -8.82 -8.86 8.43
N ILE A 466 -7.81 -8.69 9.30
CA ILE A 466 -6.77 -9.68 9.59
C ILE A 466 -6.80 -9.93 11.10
N LYS A 467 -7.18 -11.13 11.52
CA LYS A 467 -7.39 -11.43 12.95
C LYS A 467 -6.76 -12.75 13.35
N GLY A 468 -6.65 -12.96 14.64
CA GLY A 468 -6.23 -14.24 15.21
C GLY A 468 -5.18 -14.11 16.31
N ARG A 469 -4.44 -15.20 16.53
CA ARG A 469 -3.37 -15.30 17.55
C ARG A 469 -2.10 -15.92 16.96
N GLY A 470 -2.07 -16.17 15.65
CA GLY A 470 -0.95 -16.76 14.95
C GLY A 470 0.07 -15.74 14.46
N VAL A 471 0.97 -16.19 13.62
CA VAL A 471 2.10 -15.43 13.08
C VAL A 471 1.95 -15.26 11.57
N LEU A 472 2.06 -14.02 11.10
CA LEU A 472 2.25 -13.68 9.68
C LEU A 472 3.71 -13.29 9.47
N SER A 473 4.40 -13.95 8.55
CA SER A 473 5.82 -13.71 8.29
C SER A 473 6.11 -13.39 6.83
N GLY A 474 6.90 -12.35 6.60
CA GLY A 474 7.47 -11.99 5.31
C GLY A 474 8.81 -12.67 5.01
N ALA A 475 9.33 -13.51 5.90
CA ALA A 475 10.70 -14.08 5.78
C ALA A 475 11.00 -14.82 4.46
N ARG A 476 9.98 -15.31 3.78
CA ARG A 476 10.11 -16.03 2.51
C ARG A 476 9.90 -15.17 1.28
N LEU A 477 9.51 -13.92 1.45
CA LEU A 477 9.41 -12.97 0.36
C LEU A 477 10.81 -12.45 -0.01
N ALA A 478 10.93 -11.94 -1.24
CA ALA A 478 12.19 -11.37 -1.68
C ALA A 478 12.48 -10.04 -0.95
N HIS A 479 13.61 -9.98 -0.27
CA HIS A 479 14.11 -8.79 0.41
C HIS A 479 15.17 -8.15 -0.49
N THR A 480 14.76 -7.36 -1.46
CA THR A 480 15.68 -6.80 -2.48
C THR A 480 16.38 -5.53 -2.02
N GLY A 481 15.96 -4.94 -0.91
CA GLY A 481 16.43 -3.63 -0.46
C GLY A 481 15.99 -2.46 -1.37
N ASP A 482 15.32 -2.74 -2.47
CA ASP A 482 14.80 -1.72 -3.37
C ASP A 482 13.41 -1.27 -2.91
N ARG A 483 13.36 -0.10 -2.28
CA ARG A 483 12.11 0.52 -1.81
C ARG A 483 11.13 0.86 -2.93
N TYR A 484 11.60 0.91 -4.17
CA TYR A 484 10.79 1.23 -5.35
C TYR A 484 10.34 -0.01 -6.12
N ALA A 485 10.85 -1.19 -5.76
CA ALA A 485 10.32 -2.43 -6.31
C ALA A 485 8.87 -2.57 -5.84
N SER A 486 7.93 -2.29 -6.73
CA SER A 486 6.50 -2.38 -6.46
C SER A 486 6.15 -3.77 -5.95
N GLY A 487 5.46 -3.86 -4.82
CA GLY A 487 4.92 -5.11 -4.33
C GLY A 487 5.59 -5.71 -3.11
N TYR A 488 6.46 -5.00 -2.40
CA TYR A 488 7.19 -5.56 -1.25
C TYR A 488 6.72 -5.11 0.14
N GLN A 489 5.71 -4.25 0.26
CA GLN A 489 5.05 -4.02 1.54
C GLN A 489 4.34 -5.31 1.98
N LEU A 490 4.44 -5.67 3.27
CA LEU A 490 3.90 -6.95 3.72
C LEU A 490 2.37 -6.96 3.75
N ILE A 491 1.77 -5.91 4.31
CA ILE A 491 0.32 -5.71 4.35
C ILE A 491 0.02 -4.37 3.71
N GLU A 492 -0.72 -4.37 2.62
CA GLU A 492 -1.03 -3.17 1.86
C GLU A 492 -2.55 -3.03 1.70
N THR A 493 -3.08 -1.86 2.06
CA THR A 493 -4.44 -1.48 1.71
C THR A 493 -4.40 -0.64 0.44
N ASN A 494 -5.47 -0.73 -0.38
CA ASN A 494 -5.65 0.15 -1.53
C ASN A 494 -4.42 0.24 -2.46
N ALA A 495 -4.00 -0.90 -3.01
CA ALA A 495 -2.83 -0.98 -3.89
C ALA A 495 -2.90 -0.01 -5.10
N SER A 496 -4.10 0.36 -5.55
CA SER A 496 -4.30 1.35 -6.61
C SER A 496 -3.97 2.78 -6.19
N LYS A 497 -4.06 3.08 -4.88
CA LYS A 497 -3.84 4.41 -4.28
C LYS A 497 -4.71 5.54 -4.87
N THR A 498 -5.72 5.22 -5.67
CA THR A 498 -6.57 6.18 -6.38
C THR A 498 -7.96 6.32 -5.78
N LEU A 499 -8.48 5.25 -5.16
CA LEU A 499 -9.76 5.25 -4.45
C LEU A 499 -9.56 5.52 -2.96
N THR A 500 -10.63 5.88 -2.29
CA THR A 500 -10.71 5.83 -0.83
C THR A 500 -11.41 4.53 -0.44
N ARG A 501 -10.76 3.71 0.41
CA ARG A 501 -11.32 2.49 1.00
C ARG A 501 -11.79 2.75 2.41
N LYS A 502 -12.55 1.82 2.98
CA LYS A 502 -13.09 1.95 4.34
C LYS A 502 -13.02 0.66 5.11
N GLY A 503 -12.82 0.79 6.42
CA GLY A 503 -13.01 -0.31 7.36
C GLY A 503 -11.90 -1.36 7.29
N PHE A 504 -10.66 -1.00 7.58
CA PHE A 504 -9.57 -1.97 7.73
C PHE A 504 -9.31 -2.29 9.19
N THR A 505 -9.34 -3.58 9.54
CA THR A 505 -9.12 -4.02 10.94
C THR A 505 -8.02 -5.06 11.04
N VAL A 506 -7.09 -4.88 12.00
CA VAL A 506 -6.11 -5.91 12.40
C VAL A 506 -6.21 -6.13 13.90
N GLU A 507 -6.29 -7.39 14.35
CA GLU A 507 -6.43 -7.71 15.77
C GLU A 507 -5.66 -8.97 16.16
N GLY A 508 -4.72 -8.82 17.09
CA GLY A 508 -4.18 -9.91 17.91
C GLY A 508 -3.09 -10.79 17.27
N ILE A 509 -2.75 -10.61 16.01
CA ILE A 509 -1.70 -11.36 15.32
C ILE A 509 -0.29 -10.83 15.63
N THR A 510 0.71 -11.66 15.39
CA THR A 510 2.11 -11.23 15.36
C THR A 510 2.62 -11.21 13.92
N VAL A 511 3.18 -10.08 13.50
CA VAL A 511 3.67 -9.83 12.14
C VAL A 511 5.18 -9.66 12.17
N VAL A 512 5.91 -10.45 11.40
CA VAL A 512 7.37 -10.45 11.44
C VAL A 512 8.02 -10.45 10.06
N ASP A 513 9.25 -9.99 10.00
CA ASP A 513 10.16 -10.13 8.86
C ASP A 513 9.62 -9.51 7.56
N SER A 514 9.00 -8.35 7.65
CA SER A 514 8.55 -7.64 6.46
C SER A 514 9.74 -7.29 5.55
N PRO A 515 9.61 -7.46 4.22
CA PRO A 515 10.66 -7.10 3.27
C PRO A 515 10.79 -5.60 2.99
N SER A 516 9.86 -4.78 3.46
CA SER A 516 9.78 -3.31 3.40
C SER A 516 8.79 -2.84 4.45
N TRP A 517 8.05 -1.75 4.24
CA TRP A 517 6.97 -1.31 5.14
C TRP A 517 6.07 -2.48 5.54
N THR A 518 5.79 -2.58 6.84
CA THR A 518 4.96 -3.69 7.35
C THR A 518 3.49 -3.44 7.04
N PHE A 519 2.95 -2.29 7.44
CA PHE A 519 1.60 -1.86 7.11
C PHE A 519 1.66 -0.60 6.26
N SER A 520 1.33 -0.72 4.99
CA SER A 520 1.16 0.39 4.07
C SER A 520 -0.33 0.70 3.92
N ILE A 521 -0.82 1.70 4.64
CA ILE A 521 -2.23 2.06 4.65
C ILE A 521 -2.41 3.34 3.87
N TYR A 522 -2.94 3.21 2.65
CA TYR A 522 -3.18 4.33 1.74
C TYR A 522 -4.66 4.61 1.59
N ARG A 523 -5.09 5.88 1.80
CA ARG A 523 -6.46 6.35 1.54
C ARG A 523 -7.52 5.34 1.99
N THR A 524 -7.36 4.86 3.21
CA THR A 524 -8.26 3.90 3.83
C THR A 524 -8.78 4.50 5.12
N ASP A 525 -10.06 4.79 5.18
CA ASP A 525 -10.71 5.38 6.34
C ASP A 525 -11.17 4.31 7.35
N ASP A 526 -11.46 4.72 8.58
CA ASP A 526 -11.95 3.84 9.64
C ASP A 526 -11.01 2.64 9.93
N VAL A 527 -9.73 2.92 10.14
CA VAL A 527 -8.67 1.93 10.40
C VAL A 527 -8.62 1.56 11.88
N ARG A 528 -8.50 0.27 12.18
CA ARG A 528 -8.29 -0.25 13.55
C ARG A 528 -7.17 -1.27 13.57
N ILE A 529 -6.11 -0.99 14.32
CA ILE A 529 -5.00 -1.93 14.57
C ILE A 529 -4.86 -2.09 16.07
N GLU A 530 -5.28 -3.24 16.58
CA GLU A 530 -5.37 -3.46 18.02
C GLU A 530 -4.63 -4.73 18.45
N ASN A 531 -3.91 -4.65 19.55
CA ASN A 531 -3.22 -5.78 20.17
C ASN A 531 -2.28 -6.56 19.22
N THR A 532 -1.83 -5.93 18.16
CA THR A 532 -0.97 -6.52 17.13
C THR A 532 0.50 -6.36 17.52
N ASN A 533 1.32 -7.36 17.24
CA ASN A 533 2.76 -7.28 17.46
C ASN A 533 3.46 -7.18 16.10
N ILE A 534 4.45 -6.30 16.01
CA ILE A 534 5.24 -6.07 14.79
C ILE A 534 6.71 -6.17 15.14
N ILE A 535 7.46 -7.03 14.41
CA ILE A 535 8.90 -7.12 14.53
C ILE A 535 9.48 -7.13 13.12
N CYS A 536 10.09 -6.03 12.72
CA CYS A 536 10.62 -5.87 11.38
C CYS A 536 12.01 -5.25 11.44
N TRP A 537 12.96 -5.91 10.80
CA TRP A 537 14.30 -5.39 10.66
C TRP A 537 14.70 -5.31 9.19
N ILE A 538 14.55 -4.16 8.60
CA ILE A 538 15.08 -3.79 7.29
C ILE A 538 15.01 -2.28 7.15
N LEU A 539 15.89 -1.70 6.37
CA LEU A 539 15.77 -0.31 5.95
C LEU A 539 14.48 -0.11 5.11
N ASN A 540 13.74 0.97 5.36
CA ASN A 540 12.34 1.12 4.99
C ASN A 540 11.43 -0.01 5.55
N GLY A 541 11.80 -0.59 6.67
CA GLY A 541 10.97 -1.53 7.42
C GLY A 541 10.16 -0.79 8.45
N ASP A 542 9.34 0.17 7.99
CA ASP A 542 8.42 0.91 8.84
C ASP A 542 7.36 -0.03 9.42
N GLY A 543 6.84 0.28 10.59
CA GLY A 543 5.83 -0.54 11.24
C GLY A 543 4.44 -0.27 10.67
N ILE A 544 3.92 0.92 10.91
CA ILE A 544 2.58 1.32 10.49
C ILE A 544 2.67 2.70 9.82
N ASP A 545 2.38 2.74 8.53
CA ASP A 545 2.29 3.96 7.73
C ASP A 545 0.83 4.30 7.43
N LEU A 546 0.35 5.40 8.00
CA LEU A 546 -0.98 5.96 7.74
C LEU A 546 -0.85 7.11 6.74
N CYS A 547 -1.23 6.85 5.49
CA CYS A 547 -1.05 7.78 4.37
C CYS A 547 -2.40 8.26 3.82
N SER A 548 -2.78 9.51 4.08
CA SER A 548 -4.08 10.09 3.69
C SER A 548 -5.26 9.28 4.25
N VAL A 549 -5.32 9.15 5.58
CA VAL A 549 -6.28 8.34 6.33
C VAL A 549 -7.19 9.25 7.16
N ASP A 550 -8.49 9.06 7.09
CA ASP A 550 -9.48 9.71 7.97
C ASP A 550 -10.05 8.71 8.97
N GLY A 551 -9.67 8.86 10.23
CA GLY A 551 -10.09 7.97 11.32
C GLY A 551 -9.22 6.72 11.43
N ALA A 552 -8.31 6.71 12.42
CA ALA A 552 -7.56 5.50 12.78
C ALA A 552 -7.42 5.36 14.30
N LEU A 553 -7.44 4.10 14.75
CA LEU A 553 -7.05 3.71 16.10
C LEU A 553 -5.94 2.67 16.04
N VAL A 554 -4.77 3.00 16.60
CA VAL A 554 -3.67 2.06 16.83
C VAL A 554 -3.53 1.88 18.33
N LYS A 555 -3.88 0.69 18.86
CA LYS A 555 -3.97 0.49 20.30
C LYS A 555 -3.40 -0.82 20.80
N GLY A 556 -2.62 -0.74 21.90
CA GLY A 556 -2.16 -1.91 22.63
C GLY A 556 -1.18 -2.78 21.83
N CYS A 557 -0.50 -2.22 20.84
CA CYS A 557 0.44 -2.91 19.97
C CYS A 557 1.85 -2.95 20.60
N PHE A 558 2.63 -3.95 20.21
CA PHE A 558 4.08 -3.97 20.38
C PHE A 558 4.72 -3.79 19.01
N ILE A 559 5.54 -2.76 18.85
CA ILE A 559 6.11 -2.42 17.54
C ILE A 559 7.61 -2.24 17.69
N ARG A 560 8.37 -3.17 17.11
CA ARG A 560 9.82 -3.08 16.98
C ARG A 560 10.22 -3.04 15.53
N THR A 561 10.83 -1.94 15.10
CA THR A 561 11.22 -1.74 13.71
C THR A 561 12.61 -1.15 13.60
N TYR A 562 13.23 -1.39 12.45
CA TYR A 562 14.50 -0.73 12.11
C TYR A 562 14.24 0.68 11.61
N ASP A 563 13.24 0.92 10.78
CA ASP A 563 12.79 2.24 10.35
C ASP A 563 11.66 2.76 11.28
N ASP A 564 10.87 3.74 10.86
CA ASP A 564 9.87 4.38 11.70
C ASP A 564 8.82 3.38 12.24
N CYS A 565 8.51 3.41 13.53
CA CYS A 565 7.57 2.45 14.10
C CYS A 565 6.12 2.78 13.74
N ILE A 566 5.69 4.03 13.92
CA ILE A 566 4.36 4.53 13.49
C ILE A 566 4.57 5.85 12.78
N THR A 567 4.07 5.96 11.56
CA THR A 567 4.24 7.15 10.73
C THR A 567 2.91 7.67 10.20
N LEU A 568 2.68 8.97 10.30
CA LEU A 568 1.54 9.66 9.72
C LEU A 568 2.04 10.54 8.57
N LYS A 569 1.55 10.24 7.36
CA LYS A 569 1.98 10.92 6.13
C LYS A 569 0.76 11.43 5.36
N VAL A 570 0.95 12.47 4.56
CA VAL A 570 0.04 12.78 3.46
C VAL A 570 0.65 12.16 2.21
N ASN A 571 -0.05 11.22 1.61
CA ASN A 571 0.44 10.52 0.43
C ASN A 571 0.79 11.51 -0.69
N HIS A 572 1.97 11.36 -1.28
CA HIS A 572 2.41 12.16 -2.42
C HIS A 572 1.57 11.95 -3.70
N LEU A 573 0.71 10.95 -3.73
CA LEU A 573 -0.23 10.68 -4.83
C LEU A 573 -1.65 11.21 -4.55
N SER A 574 -1.90 11.79 -3.38
CA SER A 574 -3.20 12.31 -2.96
C SER A 574 -3.04 13.66 -2.27
N LEU A 575 -4.05 14.49 -2.36
CA LEU A 575 -4.17 15.74 -1.60
C LEU A 575 -5.06 15.58 -0.36
N ASP A 576 -5.50 14.36 -0.04
CA ASP A 576 -6.37 14.10 1.09
C ASP A 576 -5.58 14.17 2.41
N ASP A 577 -6.22 14.71 3.43
CA ASP A 577 -5.64 14.88 4.76
C ASP A 577 -5.45 13.52 5.46
N THR A 578 -4.51 13.48 6.40
CA THR A 578 -4.43 12.45 7.45
C THR A 578 -4.95 13.06 8.73
N LYS A 579 -6.05 12.54 9.27
CA LYS A 579 -6.74 13.17 10.40
C LYS A 579 -7.55 12.20 11.25
N ASN A 580 -7.96 12.69 12.44
CA ASN A 580 -8.76 11.92 13.40
C ASN A 580 -8.07 10.62 13.85
N ILE A 581 -6.78 10.72 14.17
CA ILE A 581 -5.92 9.58 14.50
C ILE A 581 -5.73 9.47 16.01
N ARG A 582 -5.91 8.28 16.57
CA ARG A 582 -5.61 7.96 17.96
C ARG A 582 -4.59 6.83 18.03
N ILE A 583 -3.51 7.06 18.80
CA ILE A 583 -2.42 6.12 19.05
C ILE A 583 -2.35 5.92 20.56
N GLU A 584 -2.82 4.77 21.07
CA GLU A 584 -3.07 4.56 22.48
C GLU A 584 -2.35 3.31 23.01
N ASP A 585 -1.73 3.40 24.18
CA ASP A 585 -1.24 2.24 24.96
C ASP A 585 -0.25 1.34 24.17
N ASN A 586 0.54 1.86 23.25
CA ASN A 586 1.48 1.08 22.46
C ASN A 586 2.87 1.03 23.09
N LEU A 587 3.56 -0.10 22.90
CA LEU A 587 4.97 -0.26 23.23
C LEU A 587 5.80 -0.15 21.95
N ILE A 588 6.71 0.82 21.92
CA ILE A 588 7.48 1.22 20.75
C ILE A 588 8.96 0.92 20.97
N TRP A 589 9.58 0.25 20.02
CA TRP A 589 11.01 0.00 20.01
C TRP A 589 11.59 0.38 18.64
N ALA A 590 12.24 1.53 18.55
CA ALA A 590 12.88 1.95 17.32
C ALA A 590 14.36 1.53 17.34
N ASP A 591 14.77 0.62 16.47
CA ASP A 591 16.17 0.19 16.40
C ASP A 591 17.06 1.24 15.71
N PHE A 592 16.48 2.07 14.82
CA PHE A 592 17.26 3.06 14.07
C PHE A 592 16.57 4.41 13.82
N ALA A 593 15.37 4.44 13.24
CA ALA A 593 14.70 5.68 12.83
C ALA A 593 13.77 6.26 13.92
N GLY A 594 12.55 6.67 13.62
CA GLY A 594 11.67 7.33 14.57
C GLY A 594 10.74 6.38 15.33
N GLY A 595 10.37 6.72 16.57
CA GLY A 595 9.38 5.97 17.31
C GLY A 595 7.97 6.26 16.80
N ILE A 596 7.41 7.43 17.11
CA ILE A 596 6.14 7.92 16.55
C ILE A 596 6.44 9.19 15.78
N VAL A 597 6.19 9.19 14.47
CA VAL A 597 6.61 10.24 13.55
C VAL A 597 5.41 10.81 12.81
N VAL A 598 5.16 12.09 12.98
CA VAL A 598 4.08 12.82 12.32
C VAL A 598 4.67 13.74 11.25
N GLY A 599 4.29 13.57 9.99
CA GLY A 599 4.57 14.51 8.92
C GLY A 599 5.66 14.20 7.92
N PRO A 600 6.49 13.15 8.04
CA PRO A 600 7.55 12.93 7.07
C PRO A 600 6.99 12.69 5.67
N GLU A 601 7.71 13.12 4.64
CA GLU A 601 7.38 12.90 3.22
C GLU A 601 5.99 13.42 2.80
N SER A 602 5.42 14.36 3.58
CA SER A 602 4.07 14.90 3.34
C SER A 602 4.10 16.16 2.49
N GLY A 603 3.03 16.38 1.70
CA GLY A 603 2.80 17.63 0.97
C GLY A 603 3.58 17.78 -0.35
N ALA A 604 4.12 16.72 -0.93
CA ALA A 604 4.90 16.77 -2.17
C ALA A 604 4.12 17.37 -3.37
N LEU A 605 2.80 17.25 -3.37
CA LEU A 605 1.94 17.84 -4.41
C LEU A 605 1.38 19.22 -4.04
N GLY A 606 1.85 19.82 -2.93
CA GLY A 606 1.42 21.14 -2.50
C GLY A 606 0.05 21.19 -1.82
N GLY A 607 -0.39 20.09 -1.21
CA GLY A 607 -1.66 20.03 -0.48
C GLY A 607 -1.69 18.91 0.55
N GLY A 608 -2.83 18.78 1.22
CA GLY A 608 -3.05 17.85 2.32
C GLY A 608 -2.46 18.34 3.65
N SER A 609 -3.10 17.98 4.73
CA SER A 609 -2.72 18.38 6.10
C SER A 609 -2.77 17.18 7.03
N ILE A 610 -2.05 17.27 8.15
CA ILE A 610 -2.15 16.28 9.23
C ILE A 610 -2.70 17.01 10.44
N HIS A 611 -3.85 16.56 10.93
CA HIS A 611 -4.48 17.23 12.05
C HIS A 611 -5.40 16.33 12.88
N HIS A 612 -5.72 16.77 14.11
CA HIS A 612 -6.53 16.01 15.07
C HIS A 612 -5.91 14.64 15.37
N VAL A 613 -4.68 14.67 15.87
CA VAL A 613 -3.91 13.48 16.26
C VAL A 613 -3.72 13.48 17.77
N GLU A 614 -4.06 12.36 18.40
CA GLU A 614 -3.85 12.13 19.82
C GLU A 614 -2.98 10.90 20.05
N VAL A 615 -1.89 11.07 20.77
CA VAL A 615 -0.97 10.00 21.20
C VAL A 615 -0.97 9.94 22.72
N SER A 616 -1.40 8.83 23.29
CA SER A 616 -1.54 8.71 24.74
C SER A 616 -1.18 7.32 25.28
N GLY A 617 -0.70 7.27 26.53
CA GLY A 617 -0.41 6.02 27.24
C GLY A 617 0.71 5.17 26.60
N CYS A 618 1.41 5.68 25.62
CA CYS A 618 2.45 4.93 24.90
C CYS A 618 3.76 4.87 25.71
N THR A 619 4.53 3.81 25.47
CA THR A 619 5.88 3.68 26.03
C THR A 619 6.88 3.44 24.92
N VAL A 620 7.88 4.28 24.81
CA VAL A 620 9.06 4.06 23.96
C VAL A 620 10.07 3.25 24.79
N LEU A 621 10.18 1.95 24.49
CA LEU A 621 11.03 1.01 25.23
C LEU A 621 12.51 1.20 24.95
N ASP A 622 12.85 1.55 23.73
CA ASP A 622 14.22 1.85 23.33
C ASP A 622 14.23 2.83 22.15
N TYR A 623 15.20 3.73 22.14
CA TYR A 623 15.47 4.65 21.05
C TYR A 623 16.98 4.80 20.85
N PRO A 624 17.50 4.68 19.59
CA PRO A 624 18.93 4.55 19.34
C PRO A 624 19.71 5.84 19.52
N THR A 625 21.03 5.68 19.66
CA THR A 625 21.98 6.75 19.47
C THR A 625 21.95 7.21 18.03
N ARG A 626 21.76 8.50 17.82
CA ARG A 626 21.70 9.09 16.48
C ARG A 626 23.02 8.92 15.72
N ASN A 627 22.95 8.43 14.50
CA ASN A 627 24.08 8.51 13.56
C ASN A 627 23.97 9.82 12.74
N LYS A 628 24.74 10.83 13.13
CA LYS A 628 24.75 12.17 12.51
C LYS A 628 25.15 12.19 11.04
N ASP A 629 25.83 11.14 10.57
CA ASP A 629 26.41 11.11 9.24
C ASP A 629 25.43 10.63 8.16
N TYR A 630 24.31 10.06 8.56
CA TYR A 630 23.40 9.40 7.64
C TYR A 630 22.03 10.07 7.46
N LEU A 631 21.40 10.48 8.53
CA LEU A 631 20.12 11.18 8.46
C LEU A 631 20.34 12.67 8.71
N ASN A 632 20.14 13.47 7.67
CA ASN A 632 20.05 14.93 7.80
C ASN A 632 18.72 15.35 8.45
N ASP A 633 17.96 14.42 9.02
CA ASP A 633 16.77 14.69 9.75
C ASP A 633 16.98 14.50 11.26
N ASP A 634 16.24 15.23 12.03
CA ASP A 634 16.33 15.27 13.47
C ASP A 634 15.22 14.43 14.12
N ARG A 635 15.02 13.19 13.67
CA ARG A 635 14.01 12.28 14.24
C ARG A 635 14.29 12.03 15.73
N GLY A 636 13.24 11.68 16.45
CA GLY A 636 13.25 11.42 17.89
C GLY A 636 12.38 10.23 18.28
N GLY A 637 12.36 9.91 19.55
CA GLY A 637 11.43 8.94 20.13
C GLY A 637 9.97 9.35 19.85
N LEU A 638 9.67 10.64 20.10
CA LEU A 638 8.45 11.32 19.65
C LEU A 638 8.85 12.41 18.65
N CYS A 639 8.30 12.39 17.47
CA CYS A 639 8.75 13.24 16.38
C CYS A 639 7.61 13.89 15.62
N ILE A 640 7.73 15.20 15.39
CA ILE A 640 6.97 15.89 14.36
C ILE A 640 7.97 16.41 13.34
N SER A 641 7.95 15.86 12.15
CA SER A 641 8.95 16.12 11.12
C SER A 641 8.27 16.49 9.82
N GLN A 642 8.48 17.69 9.34
CA GLN A 642 7.92 18.12 8.07
C GLN A 642 9.02 18.27 7.03
N TYR A 643 9.12 17.29 6.15
CA TYR A 643 9.93 17.39 4.94
C TYR A 643 9.20 16.72 3.77
N PRO A 644 9.06 17.39 2.64
CA PRO A 644 8.42 16.82 1.48
C PRO A 644 9.38 15.93 0.70
N SER A 645 8.85 14.88 0.09
CA SER A 645 9.55 14.20 -0.98
C SER A 645 9.34 14.96 -2.29
N GLY A 646 10.35 15.74 -2.71
CA GLY A 646 10.41 16.24 -4.09
C GLY A 646 9.83 17.62 -4.39
N GLY A 647 9.62 18.53 -3.44
CA GLY A 647 9.19 19.89 -3.77
C GLY A 647 8.80 20.80 -2.62
N SER A 648 8.30 21.99 -2.92
CA SER A 648 7.73 22.89 -1.95
C SER A 648 6.36 22.38 -1.49
N THR A 649 6.04 22.59 -0.23
CA THR A 649 4.79 22.16 0.36
C THR A 649 4.10 23.31 1.06
N SER A 650 2.77 23.33 0.99
CA SER A 650 1.91 24.16 1.81
C SER A 650 1.18 23.37 2.90
N ALA A 651 1.61 22.13 3.16
CA ALA A 651 0.96 21.29 4.15
C ALA A 651 1.02 21.89 5.55
N VAL A 652 -0.09 21.76 6.27
CA VAL A 652 -0.22 22.19 7.67
C VAL A 652 -0.21 20.94 8.56
N ILE A 653 0.56 21.01 9.67
CA ILE A 653 0.49 20.03 10.74
C ILE A 653 -0.08 20.74 11.95
N SER A 654 -1.28 20.35 12.40
CA SER A 654 -1.96 21.06 13.47
C SER A 654 -2.77 20.16 14.40
N ASP A 655 -3.09 20.67 15.58
CA ASP A 655 -3.97 19.96 16.53
C ASP A 655 -3.42 18.58 16.89
N ILE A 656 -2.14 18.54 17.27
CA ILE A 656 -1.43 17.31 17.64
C ILE A 656 -1.17 17.31 19.14
N SER A 657 -1.54 16.23 19.83
CA SER A 657 -1.25 16.07 21.25
C SER A 657 -0.55 14.77 21.57
N PHE A 658 0.54 14.87 22.33
CA PHE A 658 1.20 13.74 22.99
C PHE A 658 1.01 13.90 24.49
N HIS A 659 0.46 12.89 25.17
CA HIS A 659 0.33 12.95 26.61
C HIS A 659 0.40 11.58 27.29
N ASP A 660 0.79 11.59 28.56
CA ASP A 660 0.94 10.37 29.34
C ASP A 660 1.88 9.35 28.69
N VAL A 661 3.02 9.82 28.15
CA VAL A 661 3.98 8.98 27.43
C VAL A 661 5.25 8.80 28.28
N VAL A 662 5.74 7.56 28.31
CA VAL A 662 7.02 7.23 28.93
C VAL A 662 8.04 6.84 27.87
N ILE A 663 9.20 7.44 27.91
CA ILE A 663 10.38 7.01 27.16
C ILE A 663 11.25 6.24 28.16
N ASP A 664 11.11 4.91 28.18
CA ASP A 664 11.67 4.03 29.20
C ASP A 664 13.18 3.83 29.07
N ASN A 665 13.71 4.00 27.85
CA ASN A 665 15.14 4.01 27.62
C ASN A 665 15.51 4.80 26.38
N ILE A 666 16.43 5.72 26.55
CA ILE A 666 17.09 6.39 25.45
C ILE A 666 18.57 6.09 25.51
N ARG A 667 19.15 5.68 24.40
CA ARG A 667 20.59 5.49 24.27
C ARG A 667 21.29 6.85 24.28
N LYS A 668 22.53 6.84 24.68
CA LYS A 668 23.38 8.03 24.70
C LYS A 668 23.27 8.79 23.38
N ASP A 669 23.07 10.11 23.46
CA ASP A 669 22.87 11.01 22.32
C ASP A 669 21.56 10.81 21.51
N GLY A 670 20.69 9.87 21.87
CA GLY A 670 19.35 9.74 21.29
C GLY A 670 18.47 10.92 21.67
N ARG A 671 17.60 11.41 20.77
CA ARG A 671 16.70 12.53 21.04
C ARG A 671 15.37 12.03 21.57
N PRO A 672 14.91 12.52 22.72
CA PRO A 672 13.60 12.16 23.23
C PRO A 672 12.46 12.71 22.37
N ILE A 673 12.47 14.02 22.13
CA ILE A 673 11.45 14.75 21.39
C ILE A 673 12.12 15.56 20.29
N SER A 674 11.53 15.55 19.10
CA SER A 674 11.96 16.36 17.97
C SER A 674 10.77 17.00 17.26
N VAL A 675 10.78 18.32 17.14
CA VAL A 675 9.87 19.10 16.30
C VAL A 675 10.70 19.80 15.26
N TRP A 676 10.59 19.40 14.00
CA TRP A 676 11.56 19.82 13.00
C TRP A 676 10.94 20.03 11.62
N GLN A 677 11.36 21.10 10.97
CA GLN A 677 11.00 21.41 9.59
C GLN A 677 12.25 21.48 8.73
N LYS A 678 12.28 20.78 7.62
CA LYS A 678 13.37 20.86 6.65
C LYS A 678 13.41 22.25 6.01
N PRO A 679 14.61 22.86 5.81
CA PRO A 679 14.72 24.09 5.03
C PRO A 679 14.08 23.94 3.66
N GLN A 680 13.04 24.72 3.38
CA GLN A 680 12.25 24.61 2.17
C GLN A 680 11.87 25.98 1.61
N GLN A 681 11.55 25.96 0.32
CA GLN A 681 10.93 27.10 -0.35
C GLN A 681 9.40 26.95 -0.28
N GLY A 682 8.77 27.57 0.71
CA GLY A 682 7.31 27.59 0.83
C GLY A 682 6.85 27.43 2.28
N GLY A 683 5.79 28.13 2.64
CA GLY A 683 5.32 28.31 4.01
C GLY A 683 4.71 27.05 4.61
N CYS A 684 5.53 26.22 5.22
CA CYS A 684 5.05 25.16 6.09
C CYS A 684 4.62 25.76 7.42
N LEU A 685 3.51 25.26 7.96
CA LEU A 685 2.98 25.68 9.24
C LEU A 685 2.81 24.48 10.15
N MET A 686 3.34 24.57 11.36
CA MET A 686 3.00 23.72 12.49
C MET A 686 2.30 24.57 13.54
N GLU A 687 1.15 24.14 14.04
CA GLU A 687 0.43 24.93 15.04
C GLU A 687 -0.44 24.06 15.97
N ARG A 688 -0.68 24.57 17.19
CA ARG A 688 -1.49 23.91 18.21
C ARG A 688 -0.99 22.48 18.51
N ILE A 689 0.28 22.41 18.91
CA ILE A 689 0.97 21.16 19.22
C ILE A 689 1.26 21.13 20.71
N SER A 690 1.00 20.00 21.37
CA SER A 690 1.24 19.87 22.81
C SER A 690 1.93 18.55 23.16
N PHE A 691 2.88 18.65 24.09
CA PHE A 691 3.50 17.55 24.79
C PHE A 691 3.24 17.72 26.29
N ARG A 692 2.48 16.82 26.90
CA ARG A 692 2.05 16.91 28.29
C ARG A 692 2.26 15.60 29.03
N ASP A 693 2.75 15.67 30.27
CA ASP A 693 2.99 14.50 31.12
C ASP A 693 3.91 13.46 30.44
N ILE A 694 5.06 13.91 29.97
CA ILE A 694 6.07 13.08 29.30
C ILE A 694 7.20 12.76 30.28
N ALA A 695 7.42 11.48 30.55
CA ALA A 695 8.54 11.03 31.40
C ALA A 695 9.67 10.45 30.56
N ILE A 696 10.84 11.05 30.60
CA ILE A 696 12.04 10.59 29.91
C ILE A 696 12.97 9.94 30.94
N ILE A 697 13.29 8.68 30.71
CA ILE A 697 14.19 7.89 31.57
C ILE A 697 15.43 7.53 30.76
N SER A 698 16.62 7.76 31.31
CA SER A 698 17.86 7.36 30.67
C SER A 698 18.95 7.13 31.72
N GLU A 699 19.55 5.95 31.73
CA GLU A 699 20.65 5.59 32.62
C GLU A 699 21.98 6.17 32.15
N GLN A 700 22.16 6.30 30.85
CA GLN A 700 23.43 6.69 30.24
C GLN A 700 23.52 8.15 29.78
N GLY A 701 22.46 8.92 30.04
CA GLY A 701 22.25 10.23 29.44
C GLY A 701 21.57 10.14 28.06
N CYS A 702 20.90 11.20 27.67
CA CYS A 702 20.26 11.30 26.36
C CYS A 702 20.75 12.53 25.60
N GLY A 703 20.45 12.60 24.30
CA GLY A 703 20.60 13.81 23.51
C GLY A 703 19.58 14.87 23.89
N ILE A 704 19.77 16.06 23.35
CA ILE A 704 18.92 17.22 23.60
C ILE A 704 17.65 17.07 22.73
N SER A 705 16.48 17.31 23.30
CA SER A 705 15.25 17.51 22.53
C SER A 705 15.36 18.76 21.67
N THR A 706 14.77 18.75 20.47
CA THR A 706 14.97 19.86 19.51
C THR A 706 13.66 20.42 18.99
N VAL A 707 13.63 21.75 18.77
CA VAL A 707 12.59 22.49 18.06
C VAL A 707 13.29 23.35 17.01
N VAL A 708 13.08 23.05 15.71
CA VAL A 708 13.81 23.71 14.62
C VAL A 708 12.86 24.12 13.52
N SER A 709 12.67 25.42 13.26
CA SER A 709 11.74 25.93 12.25
C SER A 709 12.34 26.06 10.83
N ASN A 710 13.64 26.22 10.73
CA ASN A 710 14.34 26.37 9.44
C ASN A 710 13.72 27.41 8.48
N GLY A 711 13.23 28.53 9.03
CA GLY A 711 12.61 29.60 8.25
C GLY A 711 11.13 29.36 7.91
N ASN A 712 10.49 28.40 8.53
CA ASN A 712 9.04 28.18 8.51
C ASN A 712 8.43 28.66 9.84
N THR A 713 7.13 28.40 10.02
CA THR A 713 6.38 28.90 11.18
C THR A 713 5.98 27.76 12.12
N ILE A 714 6.28 27.88 13.42
CA ILE A 714 5.79 27.00 14.49
C ILE A 714 5.03 27.88 15.50
N LYS A 715 3.75 27.63 15.70
CA LYS A 715 2.86 28.38 16.58
C LYS A 715 2.22 27.51 17.64
N GLU A 716 2.00 28.11 18.81
CA GLU A 716 1.27 27.47 19.90
C GLU A 716 1.83 26.04 20.21
N LEU A 717 3.16 25.93 20.25
CA LEU A 717 3.83 24.70 20.69
C LEU A 717 3.96 24.74 22.21
N THR A 718 3.38 23.78 22.91
CA THR A 718 3.34 23.74 24.36
C THR A 718 3.99 22.49 24.92
N PHE A 719 4.77 22.67 25.98
CA PHE A 719 5.33 21.59 26.79
C PHE A 719 4.86 21.78 28.23
N SER A 720 4.27 20.77 28.84
CA SER A 720 3.88 20.82 30.24
C SER A 720 4.17 19.50 30.94
N ASN A 721 4.77 19.58 32.13
CA ASN A 721 5.15 18.42 32.92
C ASN A 721 5.99 17.39 32.15
N VAL A 722 7.01 17.87 31.43
CA VAL A 722 8.02 17.02 30.79
C VAL A 722 9.17 16.82 31.77
N THR A 723 9.48 15.58 32.10
CA THR A 723 10.50 15.25 33.11
C THR A 723 11.63 14.41 32.53
N TYR A 724 12.84 14.60 33.05
CA TYR A 724 14.01 13.77 32.79
C TYR A 724 14.47 13.15 34.11
N ASN A 725 14.47 11.84 34.21
CA ASN A 725 14.74 11.09 35.45
C ASN A 725 13.98 11.67 36.65
N GLY A 726 12.72 12.00 36.48
CA GLY A 726 11.85 12.56 37.52
C GLY A 726 12.05 14.07 37.82
N THR A 727 12.97 14.74 37.13
CA THR A 727 13.20 16.19 37.28
C THR A 727 12.53 16.94 36.15
N LEU A 728 11.73 17.96 36.45
CA LEU A 728 11.07 18.81 35.45
C LEU A 728 12.10 19.53 34.58
N ILE A 729 11.94 19.44 33.26
CA ILE A 729 12.83 20.08 32.31
C ILE A 729 12.32 21.49 32.02
N GLN A 730 13.15 22.51 32.37
CA GLN A 730 12.81 23.91 32.16
C GLN A 730 13.98 24.73 31.60
N ASP A 731 15.06 24.10 31.20
CA ASP A 731 16.29 24.79 30.81
C ASP A 731 16.88 24.37 29.46
N SER A 732 17.76 25.21 28.92
CA SER A 732 18.47 24.99 27.68
C SER A 732 19.49 23.82 27.69
N ALA A 733 19.70 23.17 28.83
CA ALA A 733 20.54 21.97 28.88
C ALA A 733 19.86 20.75 28.24
N HIS A 734 18.54 20.78 28.17
CA HIS A 734 17.73 19.68 27.65
C HIS A 734 16.95 20.01 26.36
N TRP A 735 16.95 21.31 25.97
CA TRP A 735 16.25 21.80 24.79
C TRP A 735 17.15 22.62 23.88
N LEU A 736 17.12 22.37 22.59
CA LEU A 736 17.64 23.23 21.55
C LEU A 736 16.49 23.82 20.77
N VAL A 737 16.39 25.15 20.72
CA VAL A 737 15.40 25.87 19.91
C VAL A 737 16.16 26.70 18.88
N GLU A 738 15.95 26.44 17.61
CA GLU A 738 16.60 27.13 16.51
C GLU A 738 15.61 27.63 15.47
N GLY A 739 15.76 28.86 15.04
CA GLY A 739 14.97 29.51 13.99
C GLY A 739 14.19 30.71 14.49
N ASP A 740 13.68 31.46 13.53
CA ASP A 740 12.79 32.57 13.75
C ASP A 740 11.33 32.08 13.67
N ASP A 741 10.38 32.85 14.16
CA ASP A 741 8.93 32.56 14.08
C ASP A 741 8.51 31.27 14.80
N ILE A 742 9.02 31.07 16.02
CA ILE A 742 8.64 29.97 16.92
C ILE A 742 7.93 30.55 18.14
N ASP A 743 6.65 30.18 18.32
CA ASP A 743 5.88 30.46 19.54
C ASP A 743 5.81 29.18 20.38
N ILE A 744 6.52 29.19 21.49
CA ILE A 744 6.69 28.05 22.40
C ILE A 744 6.42 28.48 23.85
N SER A 745 5.69 27.64 24.57
CA SER A 745 5.49 27.75 26.02
C SER A 745 5.83 26.44 26.76
N CYS A 746 6.43 26.58 27.96
CA CYS A 746 6.82 25.46 28.80
C CYS A 746 6.18 25.56 30.19
#